data_a3ff38b59baffedd6d312c1bd14c0956
#
_entry.id   a3ff38b59baffedd6d312c1bd14c0956
#
_cell.length_a   1.000
_cell.length_b   1.000
_cell.length_c   1.000
_cell.angle_alpha   90.00
_cell.angle_beta   90.00
_cell.angle_gamma   90.00
#
_symmetry.space_group_name_H-M   'P 1'
#
loop_
_entity.id
_entity.type
_entity.pdbx_description
1 polymer ?
#
loop_
_entity_poly.entity_id
_entity_poly.type
_entity_poly.pdbx_seq_one_letter_code
_entity_poly.pdbx_strand_id
1 'polypeptide(L)'
;MCIRDRLNTPNSLAVCVDNSRQDIPPISGDFTFFGGIYRDVWLTAVSKQHFHLTNYGSEGIFISTPKVSEEKGTILIRGDIKNDATQKALLELEHIIYHPNGSIAQSLKQSIQIKAGEQYSFRSETSPILSPQLWTPETPHLYRVESILRDKKTKTVLDQSNHYTGFRWFSFDGERGFSLNGKPYKLRGICRHQDQKPIGVALTDEMHRRDIKLMKEMGANFIRISHYPQDDALLEMCDKLGMLAWEEIPIIDIVPDTPGYTENCERNLREMIRQHYNHPSIITWGYMNEILLVTQRLYKKEEELKPILERTLALANRLEVVLKEEDTTRVSTMAFHGSNSYNEVGLGSITDIVGWNLYQGWYGGNLTGFEQYLEEQHKKYPSHPMIVSEYGAGSDKRLHSLQPHAFDFSIEYQQKYLEHYLPVLEETSYICGGTHWNFIDFSSALRDESMPRINNKGLVYSNRTPKDIYYYYKAAWRQDIPVLHIASRDWTHRSGIQHGKEPVILPVKIYTNLPEVELFIDGKSLGKQKTKNFAVTFEVPFCQKEHFIAAKAENRKAVQDISFVEDGIRLNFTPIPANLNGSNLRDLELAINVGSYCFYTSDESNLTWLPDQPYTENGWGYIGGESKSSQIQIKNTNDGPLFQTLRNGIEGYRFDVPNGVYEIEFLFTDIFRENATTVYQLGRNSDVENRENRFDIIINDQTIEESFSSCRESDYFHALRKRYNITNFRNKIEIRFSVRNGKSFLNGIKLRKLY
;
A
#
# COMPACT_ATOMS: atom_id res chain seq x y z
N MET A 1 -9.89 24.40 26.56
CA MET A 1 -9.40 23.71 27.79
C MET A 1 -9.35 24.74 28.90
N CYS A 2 -10.08 24.56 30.00
CA CYS A 2 -10.00 25.44 31.18
C CYS A 2 -9.22 24.65 32.24
N ILE A 3 -7.97 25.03 32.49
CA ILE A 3 -7.18 24.53 33.60
C ILE A 3 -7.35 25.56 34.72
N ARG A 4 -7.90 25.13 35.86
CA ARG A 4 -7.80 25.88 37.12
C ARG A 4 -6.57 25.37 37.85
N ASP A 5 -5.50 26.15 37.78
CA ASP A 5 -4.24 25.83 38.47
C ASP A 5 -4.42 25.94 39.97
N ARG A 6 -4.52 24.82 40.63
CA ARG A 6 -4.44 24.74 42.09
C ARG A 6 -3.01 24.33 42.44
N LEU A 7 -2.21 25.26 42.94
CA LEU A 7 -0.87 24.97 43.44
C LEU A 7 -0.96 23.93 44.55
N ASN A 8 -0.09 22.89 44.51
CA ASN A 8 0.06 21.82 45.49
C ASN A 8 -1.17 20.89 45.66
N THR A 9 -2.05 20.78 44.67
CA THR A 9 -3.12 19.78 44.66
C THR A 9 -3.16 19.05 43.30
N PRO A 10 -3.69 17.81 43.26
CA PRO A 10 -3.90 17.15 41.96
C PRO A 10 -4.79 17.96 41.06
N ASN A 11 -4.36 18.14 39.81
CA ASN A 11 -5.16 18.74 38.74
C ASN A 11 -5.61 17.64 37.78
N SER A 12 -6.84 17.71 37.30
CA SER A 12 -7.40 16.78 36.32
C SER A 12 -7.49 17.45 34.96
N LEU A 13 -6.96 16.77 33.94
CA LEU A 13 -7.09 17.14 32.54
C LEU A 13 -8.06 16.16 31.87
N ALA A 14 -9.13 16.69 31.29
CA ALA A 14 -10.05 15.91 30.46
C ALA A 14 -9.91 16.33 28.99
N VAL A 15 -9.76 15.35 28.10
CA VAL A 15 -9.68 15.56 26.65
C VAL A 15 -10.86 14.85 26.00
N CYS A 16 -11.65 15.61 25.22
CA CYS A 16 -12.71 15.08 24.40
C CYS A 16 -12.22 15.01 22.96
N VAL A 17 -12.33 13.84 22.33
CA VAL A 17 -11.98 13.61 20.92
C VAL A 17 -13.25 13.28 20.14
N ASP A 18 -13.50 14.02 19.06
CA ASP A 18 -14.62 13.79 18.14
C ASP A 18 -14.10 13.75 16.70
N ASN A 19 -14.22 12.59 16.04
CA ASN A 19 -13.85 12.35 14.65
C ASN A 19 -15.07 12.21 13.71
N SER A 20 -16.27 12.59 14.18
CA SER A 20 -17.50 12.53 13.37
C SER A 20 -17.76 13.81 12.56
N ARG A 21 -16.96 14.85 12.73
CA ARG A 21 -17.15 16.17 12.12
C ARG A 21 -16.93 16.14 10.62
N GLN A 22 -17.78 16.88 9.87
CA GLN A 22 -17.73 16.97 8.41
C GLN A 22 -17.06 18.28 7.91
N ASP A 23 -16.58 19.12 8.82
CA ASP A 23 -15.85 20.36 8.52
C ASP A 23 -14.34 20.25 8.76
N ILE A 24 -13.84 19.05 9.12
CA ILE A 24 -12.40 18.77 9.32
C ILE A 24 -12.02 17.55 8.46
N PRO A 25 -11.04 17.67 7.55
CA PRO A 25 -10.56 16.51 6.78
C PRO A 25 -9.81 15.52 7.69
N PRO A 26 -9.82 14.18 7.38
CA PRO A 26 -10.50 13.56 6.25
C PRO A 26 -12.00 13.33 6.51
N ILE A 27 -12.82 13.54 5.48
CA ILE A 27 -14.26 13.22 5.49
C ILE A 27 -14.60 12.00 4.62
N SER A 28 -13.69 11.61 3.76
CA SER A 28 -13.76 10.46 2.87
C SER A 28 -12.34 9.87 2.70
N GLY A 29 -12.23 8.60 2.31
CA GLY A 29 -10.96 7.95 2.02
C GLY A 29 -11.05 6.43 2.09
N ASP A 30 -10.20 5.74 1.32
CA ASP A 30 -10.09 4.28 1.26
C ASP A 30 -9.19 3.73 2.39
N PHE A 31 -9.42 4.16 3.61
CA PHE A 31 -8.74 3.67 4.82
C PHE A 31 -9.64 3.82 6.04
N THR A 32 -9.35 3.08 7.10
CA THR A 32 -10.11 3.16 8.35
C THR A 32 -9.79 4.44 9.11
N PHE A 33 -10.81 5.24 9.43
CA PHE A 33 -10.67 6.42 10.26
C PHE A 33 -10.68 6.02 11.73
N PHE A 34 -9.51 6.02 12.34
CA PHE A 34 -9.37 5.74 13.77
C PHE A 34 -9.59 7.04 14.57
N GLY A 35 -10.24 6.92 15.71
CA GLY A 35 -10.43 8.04 16.66
C GLY A 35 -9.58 7.86 17.92
N GLY A 36 -9.63 8.87 18.79
CA GLY A 36 -8.91 8.85 20.06
C GLY A 36 -7.55 9.54 20.02
N ILE A 37 -6.79 9.42 21.11
CA ILE A 37 -5.42 9.93 21.23
C ILE A 37 -4.51 8.72 20.98
N TYR A 38 -3.81 8.71 19.85
CA TYR A 38 -3.00 7.59 19.39
C TYR A 38 -1.52 7.95 19.14
N ARG A 39 -1.12 9.19 19.42
CA ARG A 39 0.26 9.68 19.40
C ARG A 39 0.66 10.19 20.77
N ASP A 40 1.93 10.49 20.94
CA ASP A 40 2.50 11.00 22.17
C ASP A 40 1.82 12.28 22.65
N VAL A 41 1.75 12.45 23.97
CA VAL A 41 1.21 13.65 24.60
C VAL A 41 2.27 14.21 25.53
N TRP A 42 2.69 15.44 25.25
CA TRP A 42 3.74 16.13 26.00
C TRP A 42 3.17 17.28 26.83
N LEU A 43 3.70 17.44 28.03
CA LEU A 43 3.50 18.64 28.83
C LEU A 43 4.83 19.41 28.90
N THR A 44 4.89 20.51 28.17
CA THR A 44 6.10 21.35 28.09
C THR A 44 6.00 22.52 29.05
N ALA A 45 6.98 22.64 29.95
CA ALA A 45 7.14 23.78 30.85
C ALA A 45 8.26 24.67 30.33
N VAL A 46 7.99 25.96 30.17
CA VAL A 46 8.95 26.95 29.67
C VAL A 46 9.16 28.09 30.64
N SER A 47 10.27 28.80 30.52
CA SER A 47 10.50 30.08 31.20
C SER A 47 9.52 31.14 30.70
N LYS A 48 9.39 32.27 31.41
CA LYS A 48 8.57 33.41 30.91
C LYS A 48 9.14 34.03 29.64
N GLN A 49 10.41 33.84 29.35
CA GLN A 49 11.03 34.14 28.06
C GLN A 49 11.39 32.82 27.40
N HIS A 50 10.80 32.54 26.25
CA HIS A 50 10.94 31.24 25.56
C HIS A 50 10.75 31.38 24.05
N PHE A 51 11.12 30.35 23.27
CA PHE A 51 10.76 30.23 21.88
C PHE A 51 9.23 30.00 21.75
N HIS A 52 8.63 30.54 20.71
CA HIS A 52 7.16 30.61 20.58
C HIS A 52 6.54 29.26 20.21
N LEU A 53 6.27 28.40 21.18
CA LEU A 53 5.72 27.06 21.01
C LEU A 53 4.24 27.00 20.57
N THR A 54 3.48 28.09 20.73
CA THR A 54 2.06 28.15 20.32
C THR A 54 1.87 28.54 18.85
N ASN A 55 2.93 28.52 18.05
CA ASN A 55 2.93 28.85 16.64
C ASN A 55 2.53 27.61 15.82
N TYR A 56 1.22 27.31 15.73
CA TYR A 56 0.65 26.13 15.07
C TYR A 56 1.24 24.78 15.59
N GLY A 57 1.59 24.73 16.87
CA GLY A 57 2.17 23.53 17.49
C GLY A 57 3.63 23.24 17.12
N SER A 58 4.30 24.16 16.42
CA SER A 58 5.72 24.05 16.09
C SER A 58 6.63 24.40 17.28
N GLU A 59 7.91 24.07 17.19
CA GLU A 59 8.92 24.47 18.19
C GLU A 59 9.37 25.94 18.08
N GLY A 60 8.75 26.72 17.16
CA GLY A 60 8.98 28.14 16.98
C GLY A 60 10.33 28.53 16.34
N ILE A 61 11.09 27.55 15.84
CA ILE A 61 12.37 27.74 15.14
C ILE A 61 12.30 27.03 13.79
N PHE A 62 12.63 27.76 12.72
CA PHE A 62 12.56 27.28 11.34
C PHE A 62 13.92 27.41 10.67
N ILE A 63 14.44 26.30 10.14
CA ILE A 63 15.78 26.22 9.57
C ILE A 63 15.67 25.85 8.09
N SER A 64 16.36 26.62 7.25
CA SER A 64 16.49 26.33 5.82
C SER A 64 17.91 26.55 5.33
N THR A 65 18.21 26.00 4.16
CA THR A 65 19.50 26.12 3.48
C THR A 65 19.30 26.81 2.12
N PRO A 66 19.07 28.16 2.09
CA PRO A 66 18.58 28.85 0.89
C PRO A 66 19.58 28.92 -0.24
N LYS A 67 20.90 28.81 0.07
CA LYS A 67 21.97 28.86 -0.90
C LYS A 67 22.88 27.67 -0.68
N VAL A 68 22.84 26.70 -1.59
CA VAL A 68 23.63 25.46 -1.51
C VAL A 68 24.28 25.17 -2.86
N SER A 69 25.55 24.83 -2.82
CA SER A 69 26.34 24.26 -3.92
C SER A 69 27.33 23.24 -3.34
N GLU A 70 28.09 22.56 -4.19
CA GLU A 70 29.23 21.72 -3.75
C GLU A 70 30.34 22.53 -3.07
N GLU A 71 30.48 23.82 -3.43
CA GLU A 71 31.54 24.67 -2.91
C GLU A 71 31.18 25.37 -1.60
N LYS A 72 29.92 25.74 -1.41
CA LYS A 72 29.46 26.52 -0.25
C LYS A 72 27.96 26.35 0.03
N GLY A 73 27.61 26.52 1.32
CA GLY A 73 26.22 26.55 1.75
C GLY A 73 25.99 27.51 2.89
N THR A 74 24.78 28.09 3.01
CA THR A 74 24.35 28.89 4.16
C THR A 74 23.20 28.27 4.86
N ILE A 75 23.11 28.45 6.19
CA ILE A 75 21.94 28.06 7.02
C ILE A 75 21.26 29.35 7.46
N LEU A 76 19.96 29.42 7.20
CA LEU A 76 19.06 30.47 7.67
C LEU A 76 18.23 29.94 8.81
N ILE A 77 18.27 30.60 9.96
CA ILE A 77 17.53 30.29 11.17
C ILE A 77 16.57 31.45 11.44
N ARG A 78 15.29 31.20 11.49
CA ARG A 78 14.25 32.17 11.81
C ARG A 78 13.32 31.65 12.87
N GLY A 79 12.67 32.54 13.60
CA GLY A 79 11.71 32.16 14.63
C GLY A 79 11.26 33.33 15.47
N ASP A 80 10.52 33.00 16.50
CA ASP A 80 9.92 34.00 17.39
C ASP A 80 10.27 33.69 18.85
N ILE A 81 10.53 34.75 19.63
CA ILE A 81 10.75 34.67 21.07
C ILE A 81 9.63 35.45 21.75
N LYS A 82 9.05 34.89 22.80
CA LYS A 82 7.99 35.47 23.61
C LYS A 82 8.51 35.92 24.95
N ASN A 83 8.01 37.07 25.44
CA ASN A 83 8.27 37.54 26.82
C ASN A 83 6.95 37.61 27.58
N ASP A 84 6.56 36.54 28.26
CA ASP A 84 5.35 36.47 29.09
C ASP A 84 5.52 37.03 30.50
N ALA A 85 6.67 37.73 30.76
CA ALA A 85 6.90 38.42 32.02
C ALA A 85 6.24 39.81 32.02
N THR A 86 6.02 40.38 33.20
CA THR A 86 5.49 41.73 33.42
C THR A 86 6.53 42.82 33.23
N GLN A 87 7.79 42.48 32.94
CA GLN A 87 8.90 43.41 32.74
C GLN A 87 9.58 43.18 31.42
N LYS A 88 10.26 44.21 30.91
CA LYS A 88 11.15 44.04 29.75
C LYS A 88 12.28 43.07 30.03
N ALA A 89 12.62 42.26 29.04
CA ALA A 89 13.78 41.36 29.11
C ALA A 89 14.91 41.82 28.21
N LEU A 90 16.15 41.62 28.66
CA LEU A 90 17.36 41.80 27.87
C LEU A 90 17.99 40.43 27.72
N LEU A 91 17.96 39.88 26.50
CA LEU A 91 18.29 38.50 26.20
C LEU A 91 19.54 38.43 25.29
N GLU A 92 20.17 37.28 25.33
CA GLU A 92 21.21 36.86 24.38
C GLU A 92 20.69 35.58 23.68
N LEU A 93 20.53 35.67 22.36
CA LEU A 93 20.24 34.51 21.51
C LEU A 93 21.55 34.05 20.87
N GLU A 94 21.84 32.75 21.04
CA GLU A 94 23.01 32.11 20.44
C GLU A 94 22.55 30.91 19.61
N HIS A 95 23.05 30.81 18.36
CA HIS A 95 22.91 29.60 17.53
C HIS A 95 24.30 29.02 17.33
N ILE A 96 24.46 27.72 17.68
CA ILE A 96 25.70 26.98 17.46
C ILE A 96 25.41 25.91 16.42
N ILE A 97 26.15 25.97 15.30
CA ILE A 97 26.03 25.03 14.19
C ILE A 97 27.16 24.02 14.30
N TYR A 98 26.81 22.73 14.28
CA TYR A 98 27.78 21.64 14.33
C TYR A 98 27.82 20.90 13.00
N HIS A 99 29.02 20.54 12.57
CA HIS A 99 29.22 19.57 11.47
C HIS A 99 28.68 18.20 11.81
N PRO A 100 28.45 17.32 10.81
CA PRO A 100 28.05 15.94 11.06
C PRO A 100 28.97 15.13 11.99
N ASN A 101 30.25 15.51 12.08
CA ASN A 101 31.22 14.90 12.99
C ASN A 101 31.20 15.47 14.42
N GLY A 102 30.29 16.41 14.71
CA GLY A 102 30.13 17.04 16.02
C GLY A 102 31.03 18.25 16.29
N SER A 103 31.97 18.61 15.41
CA SER A 103 32.76 19.83 15.56
C SER A 103 31.93 21.08 15.26
N ILE A 104 32.26 22.23 15.88
CA ILE A 104 31.56 23.48 15.66
C ILE A 104 31.94 24.04 14.29
N ALA A 105 30.93 24.29 13.44
CA ALA A 105 31.07 24.96 12.16
C ALA A 105 31.05 26.47 12.33
N GLN A 106 30.05 26.99 13.05
CA GLN A 106 29.90 28.43 13.34
C GLN A 106 29.12 28.66 14.63
N SER A 107 29.25 29.87 15.22
CA SER A 107 28.37 30.33 16.29
C SER A 107 27.93 31.76 15.96
N LEU A 108 26.64 32.03 16.09
CA LEU A 108 25.99 33.31 15.83
C LEU A 108 25.41 33.84 17.13
N LYS A 109 25.68 35.09 17.50
CA LYS A 109 25.14 35.70 18.72
C LYS A 109 24.43 37.00 18.43
N GLN A 110 23.28 37.19 19.04
CA GLN A 110 22.48 38.41 18.93
C GLN A 110 21.95 38.83 20.30
N SER A 111 22.05 40.16 20.58
CA SER A 111 21.43 40.76 21.78
C SER A 111 20.02 41.26 21.43
N ILE A 112 19.04 40.86 22.22
CA ILE A 112 17.63 41.15 21.96
C ILE A 112 17.03 41.82 23.19
N GLN A 113 16.19 42.86 22.97
CA GLN A 113 15.39 43.48 24.01
C GLN A 113 13.92 43.32 23.64
N ILE A 114 13.13 42.75 24.54
CA ILE A 114 11.68 42.48 24.34
C ILE A 114 10.93 43.15 25.49
N LYS A 115 9.87 43.93 25.18
CA LYS A 115 9.02 44.49 26.19
C LYS A 115 8.13 43.40 26.84
N ALA A 116 7.51 43.75 27.97
CA ALA A 116 6.56 42.88 28.67
C ALA A 116 5.37 42.53 27.76
N GLY A 117 5.07 41.23 27.65
CA GLY A 117 3.95 40.69 26.87
C GLY A 117 4.16 40.72 25.35
N GLU A 118 5.32 41.20 24.84
CA GLU A 118 5.59 41.27 23.40
C GLU A 118 6.30 40.00 22.87
N GLN A 119 6.29 39.90 21.55
CA GLN A 119 7.00 38.88 20.75
C GLN A 119 8.11 39.58 19.95
N TYR A 120 9.21 38.89 19.71
CA TYR A 120 10.33 39.34 18.86
C TYR A 120 10.61 38.28 17.81
N SER A 121 10.50 38.66 16.53
CA SER A 121 10.90 37.81 15.41
C SER A 121 12.38 37.95 15.10
N PHE A 122 13.12 36.87 15.07
CA PHE A 122 14.54 36.87 14.74
C PHE A 122 14.81 36.21 13.38
N ARG A 123 15.89 36.64 12.76
CA ARG A 123 16.46 36.04 11.55
C ARG A 123 17.99 36.07 11.65
N SER A 124 18.61 34.90 11.59
CA SER A 124 20.04 34.71 11.65
C SER A 124 20.49 33.88 10.45
N GLU A 125 21.51 34.29 9.72
CA GLU A 125 22.07 33.57 8.59
C GLU A 125 23.58 33.37 8.81
N THR A 126 24.09 32.16 8.57
CA THR A 126 25.49 31.84 8.67
C THR A 126 26.31 32.54 7.58
N SER A 127 27.59 32.81 7.86
CA SER A 127 28.57 33.00 6.77
C SER A 127 28.59 31.67 5.94
N PRO A 128 29.05 31.73 4.68
CA PRO A 128 29.15 30.51 3.88
C PRO A 128 30.00 29.43 4.55
N ILE A 129 29.45 28.24 4.75
CA ILE A 129 30.19 27.04 5.15
C ILE A 129 30.78 26.47 3.85
N LEU A 130 32.10 26.34 3.80
CA LEU A 130 32.84 25.89 2.61
C LEU A 130 32.81 24.37 2.52
N SER A 131 32.64 23.87 1.28
CA SER A 131 32.58 22.43 0.94
C SER A 131 31.68 21.65 1.90
N PRO A 132 30.41 22.04 2.03
CA PRO A 132 29.52 21.39 2.96
C PRO A 132 29.31 19.91 2.58
N GLN A 133 29.22 19.02 3.59
CA GLN A 133 28.81 17.65 3.35
C GLN A 133 27.32 17.64 2.97
N LEU A 134 27.06 17.29 1.71
CA LEU A 134 25.70 17.30 1.18
C LEU A 134 24.88 16.14 1.75
N TRP A 135 23.60 16.39 1.96
CA TRP A 135 22.63 15.36 2.29
C TRP A 135 22.11 14.69 1.02
N THR A 136 22.19 13.36 0.97
CA THR A 136 21.60 12.51 -0.08
C THR A 136 21.03 11.24 0.53
N PRO A 137 20.17 10.48 -0.17
CA PRO A 137 19.73 9.17 0.30
C PRO A 137 20.87 8.17 0.56
N GLU A 138 22.01 8.29 -0.10
CA GLU A 138 23.19 7.45 0.07
C GLU A 138 24.11 7.93 1.20
N THR A 139 24.17 9.25 1.41
CA THR A 139 25.02 9.89 2.43
C THR A 139 24.25 11.00 3.16
N PRO A 140 23.37 10.62 4.12
CA PRO A 140 22.46 11.56 4.77
C PRO A 140 23.16 12.38 5.87
N HIS A 141 24.06 13.28 5.47
CA HIS A 141 24.80 14.12 6.38
C HIS A 141 23.92 15.19 7.02
N LEU A 142 23.78 15.15 8.34
CA LEU A 142 22.98 16.08 9.12
C LEU A 142 23.86 17.03 9.93
N TYR A 143 23.60 18.33 9.79
CA TYR A 143 24.15 19.39 10.63
C TYR A 143 23.20 19.62 11.79
N ARG A 144 23.72 19.75 13.02
CA ARG A 144 22.93 20.09 14.21
C ARG A 144 22.99 21.59 14.47
N VAL A 145 21.84 22.18 14.70
CA VAL A 145 21.67 23.58 15.08
C VAL A 145 21.12 23.62 16.50
N GLU A 146 21.91 24.10 17.41
CA GLU A 146 21.54 24.33 18.81
C GLU A 146 21.24 25.83 19.01
N SER A 147 20.01 26.14 19.43
CA SER A 147 19.54 27.51 19.67
C SER A 147 19.34 27.68 21.18
N ILE A 148 20.03 28.67 21.75
CA ILE A 148 20.04 28.90 23.19
C ILE A 148 19.64 30.35 23.49
N LEU A 149 18.61 30.51 24.34
CA LEU A 149 18.14 31.78 24.84
C LEU A 149 18.63 31.99 26.28
N ARG A 150 19.36 33.06 26.54
CA ARG A 150 19.90 33.39 27.86
C ARG A 150 19.45 34.76 28.35
N ASP A 151 19.30 34.92 29.66
CA ASP A 151 19.31 36.25 30.26
C ASP A 151 20.70 36.86 30.04
N LYS A 152 20.74 38.06 29.43
CA LYS A 152 22.02 38.65 29.05
C LYS A 152 22.90 39.05 30.24
N LYS A 153 22.26 39.40 31.39
CA LYS A 153 22.96 39.87 32.58
C LYS A 153 23.45 38.70 33.44
N THR A 154 22.57 37.74 33.72
CA THR A 154 22.88 36.60 34.61
C THR A 154 23.54 35.43 33.88
N LYS A 155 23.43 35.37 32.56
CA LYS A 155 23.87 34.26 31.69
C LYS A 155 23.08 32.95 31.92
N THR A 156 22.02 33.02 32.70
CA THR A 156 21.14 31.88 32.92
C THR A 156 20.46 31.46 31.61
N VAL A 157 20.47 30.17 31.29
CA VAL A 157 19.73 29.60 30.16
C VAL A 157 18.25 29.63 30.51
N LEU A 158 17.45 30.26 29.66
CA LEU A 158 16.01 30.42 29.79
C LEU A 158 15.26 29.41 28.93
N ASP A 159 15.79 29.14 27.72
CA ASP A 159 15.23 28.15 26.81
C ASP A 159 16.34 27.62 25.88
N GLN A 160 16.13 26.40 25.35
CA GLN A 160 17.08 25.73 24.47
C GLN A 160 16.37 24.76 23.55
N SER A 161 16.75 24.74 22.27
CA SER A 161 16.21 23.79 21.30
C SER A 161 17.32 23.24 20.39
N ASN A 162 17.15 22.01 19.91
CA ASN A 162 18.08 21.33 19.03
C ASN A 162 17.35 20.82 17.79
N HIS A 163 17.85 21.21 16.63
CA HIS A 163 17.30 20.78 15.34
C HIS A 163 18.40 20.23 14.44
N TYR A 164 17.98 19.44 13.45
CA TYR A 164 18.86 18.94 12.40
C TYR A 164 18.47 19.54 11.05
N THR A 165 19.45 19.71 10.16
CA THR A 165 19.24 20.14 8.79
C THR A 165 20.28 19.51 7.87
N GLY A 166 20.02 19.51 6.55
CA GLY A 166 20.92 18.96 5.55
C GLY A 166 21.12 19.92 4.39
N PHE A 167 22.34 20.04 3.90
CA PHE A 167 22.64 20.82 2.70
C PHE A 167 22.27 20.02 1.47
N ARG A 168 21.23 20.45 0.74
CA ARG A 168 20.77 19.87 -0.51
C ARG A 168 20.04 20.89 -1.36
N TRP A 169 20.01 20.65 -2.67
CA TRP A 169 19.07 21.30 -3.58
C TRP A 169 18.50 20.26 -4.53
N PHE A 170 17.37 20.55 -5.12
CA PHE A 170 16.70 19.64 -6.04
C PHE A 170 15.90 20.45 -7.07
N SER A 171 15.55 19.80 -8.17
CA SER A 171 14.67 20.35 -9.19
C SER A 171 13.79 19.27 -9.81
N PHE A 172 12.60 19.68 -10.23
CA PHE A 172 11.68 18.89 -11.02
C PHE A 172 11.57 19.54 -12.41
N ASP A 173 11.64 18.73 -13.45
CA ASP A 173 11.67 19.18 -14.84
C ASP A 173 10.79 18.24 -15.69
N GLY A 174 9.92 18.82 -16.54
CA GLY A 174 8.97 18.04 -17.32
C GLY A 174 9.61 17.13 -18.36
N GLU A 175 10.83 17.43 -18.84
CA GLU A 175 11.55 16.67 -19.86
C GLU A 175 12.61 15.72 -19.27
N ARG A 176 13.21 16.11 -18.14
CA ARG A 176 14.38 15.43 -17.55
C ARG A 176 14.08 14.74 -16.23
N GLY A 177 12.84 14.87 -15.72
CA GLY A 177 12.43 14.30 -14.46
C GLY A 177 13.03 15.04 -13.24
N PHE A 178 13.45 14.29 -12.23
CA PHE A 178 13.96 14.82 -10.97
C PHE A 178 15.49 14.83 -10.92
N SER A 179 16.05 15.87 -10.31
CA SER A 179 17.49 15.99 -10.03
C SER A 179 17.72 16.35 -8.56
N LEU A 180 18.74 15.72 -7.96
CA LEU A 180 19.20 16.00 -6.59
C LEU A 180 20.66 16.42 -6.63
N ASN A 181 20.98 17.54 -6.00
CA ASN A 181 22.34 18.12 -5.95
C ASN A 181 22.97 18.23 -7.34
N GLY A 182 22.15 18.66 -8.34
CA GLY A 182 22.58 18.87 -9.71
C GLY A 182 22.74 17.61 -10.57
N LYS A 183 22.43 16.42 -10.03
CA LYS A 183 22.53 15.14 -10.75
C LYS A 183 21.16 14.56 -10.99
N PRO A 184 20.89 13.98 -12.18
CA PRO A 184 19.67 13.22 -12.42
C PRO A 184 19.48 12.13 -11.37
N TYR A 185 18.26 12.01 -10.83
CA TYR A 185 17.95 11.07 -9.76
C TYR A 185 16.54 10.51 -9.93
N LYS A 186 16.36 9.21 -9.78
CA LYS A 186 15.05 8.56 -9.90
C LYS A 186 14.44 8.37 -8.51
N LEU A 187 13.21 8.88 -8.32
CA LEU A 187 12.47 8.68 -7.08
C LEU A 187 11.85 7.27 -7.06
N ARG A 188 12.44 6.37 -6.29
CA ARG A 188 12.03 4.98 -6.05
C ARG A 188 11.21 4.94 -4.79
N GLY A 189 9.91 5.13 -4.93
CA GLY A 189 9.04 5.47 -3.83
C GLY A 189 8.04 4.41 -3.43
N ILE A 190 7.52 4.58 -2.21
CA ILE A 190 6.47 3.74 -1.63
C ILE A 190 5.52 4.65 -0.84
N CYS A 191 4.20 4.42 -0.99
CA CYS A 191 3.18 5.04 -0.13
C CYS A 191 3.08 4.29 1.21
N ARG A 192 2.74 4.98 2.29
CA ARG A 192 2.59 4.35 3.60
C ARG A 192 1.35 4.82 4.35
N HIS A 193 0.48 3.88 4.71
CA HIS A 193 -0.45 4.00 5.84
C HIS A 193 0.21 3.52 7.14
N GLN A 194 -0.31 3.98 8.31
CA GLN A 194 0.32 3.77 9.62
C GLN A 194 -0.47 2.84 10.54
N ASP A 195 -1.05 1.76 10.06
CA ASP A 195 -1.78 0.86 10.94
C ASP A 195 -1.14 -0.53 11.08
N GLN A 196 -1.46 -1.21 12.17
CA GLN A 196 -1.05 -2.58 12.44
C GLN A 196 -2.07 -3.29 13.33
N LYS A 197 -2.53 -4.48 12.94
CA LYS A 197 -3.34 -5.33 13.84
C LYS A 197 -2.49 -5.76 15.05
N PRO A 198 -3.07 -5.80 16.29
CA PRO A 198 -4.43 -5.42 16.66
C PRO A 198 -4.58 -3.97 17.14
N ILE A 199 -3.52 -3.15 17.05
CA ILE A 199 -3.42 -1.82 17.71
C ILE A 199 -3.90 -0.66 16.86
N GLY A 200 -4.34 -0.92 15.60
CA GLY A 200 -4.74 0.15 14.68
C GLY A 200 -3.58 1.11 14.42
N VAL A 201 -3.83 2.41 14.56
CA VAL A 201 -2.82 3.48 14.33
C VAL A 201 -2.03 3.89 15.59
N ALA A 202 -2.25 3.22 16.73
CA ALA A 202 -1.52 3.48 17.98
C ALA A 202 -0.13 2.81 17.97
N LEU A 203 0.67 3.15 16.98
CA LEU A 203 2.04 2.65 16.80
C LEU A 203 3.01 3.35 17.74
N THR A 204 4.03 2.63 18.19
CA THR A 204 5.17 3.22 18.88
C THR A 204 6.18 3.78 17.91
N ASP A 205 7.02 4.73 18.33
CA ASP A 205 8.15 5.27 17.55
C ASP A 205 8.99 4.17 16.87
N GLU A 206 9.30 3.08 17.60
CA GLU A 206 10.12 2.01 17.05
C GLU A 206 9.40 1.26 15.92
N MET A 207 8.07 1.18 15.93
CA MET A 207 7.31 0.63 14.82
C MET A 207 7.39 1.53 13.59
N HIS A 208 7.31 2.86 13.76
CA HIS A 208 7.54 3.81 12.67
C HIS A 208 8.95 3.69 12.11
N ARG A 209 9.97 3.65 12.99
CA ARG A 209 11.38 3.49 12.59
C ARG A 209 11.66 2.18 11.86
N ARG A 210 11.01 1.08 12.29
CA ARG A 210 11.12 -0.23 11.63
C ARG A 210 10.62 -0.19 10.19
N ASP A 211 9.50 0.46 9.93
CA ASP A 211 8.92 0.54 8.60
C ASP A 211 9.88 1.26 7.62
N ILE A 212 10.49 2.38 8.05
CA ILE A 212 11.50 3.08 7.22
C ILE A 212 12.75 2.23 7.00
N LYS A 213 13.23 1.49 8.02
CA LYS A 213 14.34 0.54 7.84
C LYS A 213 14.04 -0.52 6.78
N LEU A 214 12.86 -1.13 6.83
CA LEU A 214 12.45 -2.15 5.85
C LEU A 214 12.34 -1.58 4.42
N MET A 215 11.80 -0.36 4.26
CA MET A 215 11.77 0.32 2.96
C MET A 215 13.19 0.60 2.44
N LYS A 216 14.07 1.08 3.30
CA LYS A 216 15.48 1.35 2.95
C LYS A 216 16.25 0.07 2.61
N GLU A 217 16.03 -1.02 3.34
CA GLU A 217 16.60 -2.34 3.04
C GLU A 217 16.16 -2.89 1.69
N MET A 218 14.94 -2.59 1.26
CA MET A 218 14.45 -2.92 -0.07
C MET A 218 15.11 -2.07 -1.17
N GLY A 219 15.65 -0.90 -0.82
CA GLY A 219 16.32 0.01 -1.76
C GLY A 219 15.49 1.22 -2.14
N ALA A 220 14.37 1.48 -1.45
CA ALA A 220 13.63 2.73 -1.63
C ALA A 220 14.46 3.95 -1.20
N ASN A 221 14.25 5.07 -1.89
CA ASN A 221 14.87 6.34 -1.61
C ASN A 221 13.84 7.48 -1.44
N PHE A 222 12.56 7.16 -1.58
CA PHE A 222 11.45 8.10 -1.51
C PHE A 222 10.23 7.48 -0.81
N ILE A 223 9.51 8.28 -0.03
CA ILE A 223 8.25 7.90 0.60
C ILE A 223 7.18 8.94 0.33
N ARG A 224 5.97 8.50 -0.03
CA ARG A 224 4.78 9.32 0.05
C ARG A 224 4.04 8.99 1.35
N ILE A 225 4.00 9.94 2.26
CA ILE A 225 3.34 9.84 3.57
C ILE A 225 1.85 10.13 3.35
N SER A 226 1.13 9.09 2.96
CA SER A 226 -0.26 9.19 2.52
C SER A 226 -1.24 8.74 3.60
N HIS A 227 -2.36 9.38 3.74
CA HIS A 227 -2.80 10.64 3.11
C HIS A 227 -2.88 11.76 4.14
N TYR A 228 -2.07 11.72 5.19
CA TYR A 228 -2.10 12.57 6.37
C TYR A 228 -0.72 12.65 7.02
N PRO A 229 -0.40 13.73 7.75
CA PRO A 229 0.84 13.83 8.50
C PRO A 229 0.98 12.63 9.45
N GLN A 230 2.16 12.02 9.45
CA GLN A 230 2.45 10.88 10.33
C GLN A 230 3.38 11.29 11.47
N ASP A 231 3.82 10.33 12.26
CA ASP A 231 4.59 10.53 13.47
C ASP A 231 5.98 11.12 13.19
N ASP A 232 6.49 12.00 14.06
CA ASP A 232 7.80 12.64 13.92
C ASP A 232 8.95 11.62 13.84
N ALA A 233 8.84 10.49 14.56
CA ALA A 233 9.83 9.43 14.52
C ALA A 233 10.02 8.83 13.11
N LEU A 234 8.99 8.89 12.25
CA LEU A 234 9.10 8.49 10.85
C LEU A 234 10.00 9.47 10.08
N LEU A 235 9.72 10.78 10.18
CA LEU A 235 10.47 11.83 9.48
C LEU A 235 11.92 11.93 9.97
N GLU A 236 12.14 11.84 11.30
CA GLU A 236 13.49 11.72 11.85
C GLU A 236 14.27 10.54 11.23
N MET A 237 13.59 9.42 11.02
CA MET A 237 14.23 8.24 10.44
C MET A 237 14.49 8.42 8.95
N CYS A 238 13.61 9.14 8.23
CA CYS A 238 13.84 9.55 6.85
C CYS A 238 15.09 10.44 6.73
N ASP A 239 15.24 11.41 7.62
CA ASP A 239 16.42 12.28 7.67
C ASP A 239 17.71 11.50 7.92
N LYS A 240 17.69 10.57 8.89
CA LYS A 240 18.85 9.79 9.35
C LYS A 240 19.28 8.70 8.37
N LEU A 241 18.34 8.05 7.70
CA LEU A 241 18.63 6.95 6.76
C LEU A 241 18.71 7.42 5.30
N GLY A 242 18.36 8.66 5.02
CA GLY A 242 18.31 9.18 3.66
C GLY A 242 17.10 8.64 2.89
N MET A 243 15.91 9.12 3.20
CA MET A 243 14.68 8.86 2.49
C MET A 243 14.04 10.19 2.15
N LEU A 244 13.96 10.56 0.87
CA LEU A 244 13.21 11.74 0.45
C LEU A 244 11.72 11.55 0.74
N ALA A 245 10.98 12.64 1.04
CA ALA A 245 9.59 12.54 1.47
C ALA A 245 8.67 13.54 0.75
N TRP A 246 7.47 13.06 0.46
CA TRP A 246 6.27 13.83 0.16
C TRP A 246 5.30 13.65 1.33
N GLU A 247 4.93 14.74 1.97
CA GLU A 247 3.93 14.74 3.03
C GLU A 247 2.70 15.55 2.62
N GLU A 248 1.50 15.14 3.07
CA GLU A 248 0.25 15.74 2.61
C GLU A 248 -0.81 15.83 3.72
N ILE A 249 -1.73 16.79 3.57
CA ILE A 249 -2.93 16.88 4.41
C ILE A 249 -4.10 16.09 3.79
N PRO A 250 -5.03 15.55 4.61
CA PRO A 250 -6.00 14.53 4.20
C PRO A 250 -7.25 15.07 3.49
N ILE A 251 -7.10 15.85 2.43
CA ILE A 251 -8.23 16.28 1.59
C ILE A 251 -8.41 15.26 0.47
N ILE A 252 -9.42 14.40 0.56
CA ILE A 252 -9.56 13.23 -0.30
C ILE A 252 -10.96 13.18 -0.90
N ASP A 253 -11.08 12.78 -2.17
CA ASP A 253 -12.31 12.44 -2.89
C ASP A 253 -13.28 13.57 -3.21
N ILE A 254 -13.57 14.46 -2.25
CA ILE A 254 -14.60 15.49 -2.39
C ILE A 254 -14.34 16.69 -1.47
N VAL A 255 -14.69 17.90 -1.94
CA VAL A 255 -14.75 19.12 -1.12
C VAL A 255 -16.22 19.38 -0.73
N PRO A 256 -16.59 19.27 0.55
CA PRO A 256 -17.96 19.46 1.00
C PRO A 256 -18.36 20.94 1.00
N ASP A 257 -19.66 21.21 1.00
CA ASP A 257 -20.23 22.53 1.24
C ASP A 257 -20.55 22.71 2.73
N THR A 258 -19.49 22.71 3.54
CA THR A 258 -19.62 22.77 5.00
C THR A 258 -18.91 24.01 5.52
N PRO A 259 -19.59 24.88 6.29
CA PRO A 259 -18.96 26.05 6.90
C PRO A 259 -17.74 25.67 7.74
N GLY A 260 -16.63 26.39 7.59
CA GLY A 260 -15.39 26.16 8.32
C GLY A 260 -14.45 25.15 7.69
N TYR A 261 -14.86 24.42 6.64
CA TYR A 261 -13.99 23.41 6.00
C TYR A 261 -12.72 24.03 5.41
N THR A 262 -12.85 25.14 4.69
CA THR A 262 -11.72 25.85 4.08
C THR A 262 -10.70 26.31 5.14
N GLU A 263 -11.17 26.96 6.22
CA GLU A 263 -10.32 27.45 7.31
C GLU A 263 -9.63 26.30 8.05
N ASN A 264 -10.30 25.17 8.21
CA ASN A 264 -9.69 23.96 8.80
C ASN A 264 -8.63 23.35 7.88
N CYS A 265 -8.86 23.32 6.57
CA CYS A 265 -7.85 22.88 5.59
C CYS A 265 -6.61 23.78 5.60
N GLU A 266 -6.78 25.12 5.61
CA GLU A 266 -5.67 26.07 5.71
C GLU A 266 -4.89 25.88 7.01
N ARG A 267 -5.58 25.69 8.14
CA ARG A 267 -4.95 25.44 9.43
C ARG A 267 -4.14 24.16 9.41
N ASN A 268 -4.70 23.06 8.92
CA ASN A 268 -4.02 21.79 8.83
C ASN A 268 -2.75 21.89 7.97
N LEU A 269 -2.81 22.63 6.86
CA LEU A 269 -1.65 22.83 5.99
C LEU A 269 -0.55 23.64 6.70
N ARG A 270 -0.91 24.72 7.41
CA ARG A 270 0.05 25.50 8.20
C ARG A 270 0.64 24.71 9.35
N GLU A 271 -0.18 23.92 10.06
CA GLU A 271 0.26 23.04 11.14
C GLU A 271 1.28 22.02 10.63
N MET A 272 0.96 21.30 9.55
CA MET A 272 1.87 20.33 8.92
C MET A 272 3.20 20.97 8.52
N ILE A 273 3.16 22.07 7.73
CA ILE A 273 4.38 22.71 7.24
C ILE A 273 5.23 23.25 8.39
N ARG A 274 4.62 23.89 9.40
CA ARG A 274 5.40 24.49 10.50
C ARG A 274 5.95 23.47 11.47
N GLN A 275 5.22 22.41 11.77
CA GLN A 275 5.70 21.33 12.64
C GLN A 275 6.84 20.55 12.00
N HIS A 276 6.77 20.28 10.70
CA HIS A 276 7.73 19.43 9.99
C HIS A 276 8.73 20.21 9.12
N TYR A 277 8.79 21.56 9.26
CA TYR A 277 9.61 22.43 8.44
C TYR A 277 11.10 22.06 8.42
N ASN A 278 11.65 21.61 9.56
CA ASN A 278 13.08 21.40 9.75
C ASN A 278 13.62 20.09 9.14
N HIS A 279 12.74 19.20 8.63
CA HIS A 279 13.16 17.92 8.04
C HIS A 279 13.76 18.09 6.64
N PRO A 280 15.07 17.82 6.43
CA PRO A 280 15.69 17.90 5.11
C PRO A 280 15.20 16.80 4.16
N SER A 281 14.64 15.71 4.64
CA SER A 281 14.02 14.65 3.83
C SER A 281 12.84 15.14 3.02
N ILE A 282 12.02 16.06 3.54
CA ILE A 282 10.84 16.56 2.85
C ILE A 282 11.25 17.43 1.65
N ILE A 283 10.75 17.06 0.45
CA ILE A 283 10.96 17.80 -0.80
C ILE A 283 9.65 18.32 -1.40
N THR A 284 8.51 17.76 -0.95
CA THR A 284 7.19 18.03 -1.55
C THR A 284 6.11 18.09 -0.47
N TRP A 285 5.27 19.13 -0.53
CA TRP A 285 4.04 19.27 0.25
C TRP A 285 2.82 19.01 -0.61
N GLY A 286 1.92 18.12 -0.15
CA GLY A 286 0.68 17.77 -0.83
C GLY A 286 -0.57 18.24 -0.08
N TYR A 287 -1.69 18.44 -0.79
CA TYR A 287 -2.92 18.87 -0.12
C TYR A 287 -4.22 18.30 -0.70
N MET A 288 -4.23 17.56 -1.79
CA MET A 288 -5.43 16.88 -2.32
C MET A 288 -5.07 15.54 -2.95
N ASN A 289 -5.90 14.53 -2.70
CA ASN A 289 -5.83 13.22 -3.34
C ASN A 289 -7.16 12.86 -3.99
N GLU A 290 -7.12 12.50 -5.29
CA GLU A 290 -8.27 11.98 -6.09
C GLU A 290 -9.57 12.76 -5.93
N ILE A 291 -9.48 14.08 -5.76
CA ILE A 291 -10.56 14.95 -5.33
C ILE A 291 -11.79 14.94 -6.26
N LEU A 292 -11.64 14.45 -7.49
CA LEU A 292 -12.76 14.30 -8.43
C LEU A 292 -13.29 12.86 -8.53
N LEU A 293 -12.66 11.87 -7.90
CA LEU A 293 -13.04 10.46 -8.04
C LEU A 293 -14.46 10.18 -7.55
N VAL A 294 -14.74 10.52 -6.30
CA VAL A 294 -16.06 10.34 -5.69
C VAL A 294 -17.04 11.40 -6.21
N THR A 295 -16.58 12.64 -6.38
CA THR A 295 -17.37 13.74 -6.93
C THR A 295 -18.02 13.35 -8.26
N GLN A 296 -17.24 12.86 -9.22
CA GLN A 296 -17.74 12.46 -10.55
C GLN A 296 -18.60 11.18 -10.52
N ARG A 297 -18.51 10.37 -9.48
CA ARG A 297 -19.35 9.17 -9.31
C ARG A 297 -20.72 9.50 -8.74
N LEU A 298 -20.77 10.39 -7.76
CA LEU A 298 -22.01 10.76 -7.08
C LEU A 298 -22.85 11.76 -7.88
N TYR A 299 -22.21 12.73 -8.53
CA TYR A 299 -22.87 13.81 -9.22
C TYR A 299 -22.72 13.67 -10.74
N LYS A 300 -23.81 13.30 -11.43
CA LYS A 300 -23.82 13.07 -12.88
C LYS A 300 -24.37 14.24 -13.69
N LYS A 301 -25.16 15.11 -13.05
CA LYS A 301 -25.75 16.27 -13.71
C LYS A 301 -24.81 17.46 -13.58
N GLU A 302 -24.67 18.20 -14.67
CA GLU A 302 -23.77 19.37 -14.73
C GLU A 302 -24.15 20.44 -13.68
N GLU A 303 -25.44 20.68 -13.46
CA GLU A 303 -25.96 21.62 -12.46
C GLU A 303 -25.54 21.28 -11.02
N GLU A 304 -25.40 19.99 -10.71
CA GLU A 304 -24.94 19.50 -9.39
C GLU A 304 -23.42 19.52 -9.28
N LEU A 305 -22.74 19.16 -10.37
CA LEU A 305 -21.28 19.02 -10.43
C LEU A 305 -20.55 20.37 -10.44
N LYS A 306 -21.06 21.34 -11.21
CA LYS A 306 -20.39 22.63 -11.42
C LYS A 306 -20.09 23.40 -10.11
N PRO A 307 -21.02 23.57 -9.15
CA PRO A 307 -20.70 24.25 -7.88
C PRO A 307 -19.62 23.54 -7.05
N ILE A 308 -19.54 22.20 -7.14
CA ILE A 308 -18.51 21.42 -6.44
C ILE A 308 -17.15 21.64 -7.07
N LEU A 309 -17.07 21.65 -8.41
CA LEU A 309 -15.81 21.91 -9.13
C LEU A 309 -15.31 23.34 -8.86
N GLU A 310 -16.18 24.33 -8.89
CA GLU A 310 -15.84 25.73 -8.57
C GLU A 310 -15.28 25.86 -7.14
N ARG A 311 -15.93 25.23 -6.16
CA ARG A 311 -15.48 25.21 -4.77
C ARG A 311 -14.14 24.48 -4.62
N THR A 312 -13.96 23.35 -5.30
CA THR A 312 -12.71 22.57 -5.29
C THR A 312 -11.55 23.39 -5.86
N LEU A 313 -11.78 24.07 -6.99
CA LEU A 313 -10.78 24.93 -7.61
C LEU A 313 -10.42 26.13 -6.74
N ALA A 314 -11.41 26.76 -6.10
CA ALA A 314 -11.21 27.87 -5.18
C ALA A 314 -10.37 27.44 -3.96
N LEU A 315 -10.67 26.29 -3.37
CA LEU A 315 -9.90 25.74 -2.24
C LEU A 315 -8.46 25.39 -2.66
N ALA A 316 -8.26 24.76 -3.82
CA ALA A 316 -6.91 24.40 -4.32
C ALA A 316 -6.04 25.65 -4.51
N ASN A 317 -6.57 26.71 -5.17
CA ASN A 317 -5.85 27.98 -5.33
C ASN A 317 -5.53 28.64 -3.97
N ARG A 318 -6.45 28.58 -3.01
CA ARG A 318 -6.25 29.12 -1.69
C ARG A 318 -5.14 28.40 -0.92
N LEU A 319 -5.13 27.08 -0.99
CA LEU A 319 -4.09 26.25 -0.33
C LEU A 319 -2.71 26.44 -0.97
N GLU A 320 -2.65 26.62 -2.30
CA GLU A 320 -1.39 26.94 -2.96
C GLU A 320 -0.79 28.26 -2.46
N VAL A 321 -1.63 29.31 -2.32
CA VAL A 321 -1.18 30.59 -1.73
C VAL A 321 -0.66 30.38 -0.31
N VAL A 322 -1.38 29.65 0.54
CA VAL A 322 -0.97 29.36 1.92
C VAL A 322 0.35 28.59 1.94
N LEU A 323 0.53 27.59 1.09
CA LEU A 323 1.78 26.81 1.01
C LEU A 323 2.96 27.72 0.68
N LYS A 324 2.83 28.56 -0.34
CA LYS A 324 3.90 29.48 -0.77
C LYS A 324 4.20 30.60 0.26
N GLU A 325 3.22 30.99 1.07
CA GLU A 325 3.44 31.87 2.23
C GLU A 325 4.31 31.20 3.30
N GLU A 326 4.07 29.90 3.57
CA GLU A 326 4.77 29.14 4.61
C GLU A 326 6.16 28.66 4.18
N ASP A 327 6.28 28.13 2.96
CA ASP A 327 7.52 27.53 2.45
C ASP A 327 7.70 27.72 0.93
N THR A 328 8.73 28.50 0.58
CA THR A 328 9.15 28.72 -0.81
C THR A 328 10.30 27.81 -1.24
N THR A 329 10.75 26.90 -0.37
CA THR A 329 11.95 26.07 -0.62
C THR A 329 11.58 24.67 -1.12
N ARG A 330 10.32 24.24 -0.97
CA ARG A 330 9.78 22.96 -1.41
C ARG A 330 8.69 23.16 -2.44
N VAL A 331 8.45 22.11 -3.24
CA VAL A 331 7.42 22.14 -4.28
C VAL A 331 6.06 21.71 -3.74
N SER A 332 5.00 22.20 -4.38
CA SER A 332 3.62 21.78 -4.13
C SER A 332 3.19 20.65 -5.06
N THR A 333 2.23 19.83 -4.62
CA THR A 333 1.65 18.77 -5.45
C THR A 333 0.22 18.42 -5.04
N MET A 334 -0.52 17.86 -6.00
CA MET A 334 -1.78 17.12 -5.80
C MET A 334 -1.69 15.77 -6.51
N ALA A 335 -2.35 14.75 -5.98
CA ALA A 335 -2.46 13.44 -6.59
C ALA A 335 -3.81 13.26 -7.26
N PHE A 336 -3.82 12.87 -8.54
CA PHE A 336 -5.01 12.73 -9.38
C PHE A 336 -5.18 11.29 -9.87
N HIS A 337 -6.39 10.74 -9.83
CA HIS A 337 -6.63 9.50 -10.55
C HIS A 337 -6.53 9.72 -12.07
N GLY A 338 -6.23 8.67 -12.84
CA GLY A 338 -5.96 8.74 -14.27
C GLY A 338 -7.16 9.26 -15.10
N SER A 339 -7.39 10.59 -15.06
CA SER A 339 -8.45 11.28 -15.79
C SER A 339 -8.00 12.64 -16.30
N ASN A 340 -8.35 12.98 -17.52
CA ASN A 340 -8.08 14.31 -18.10
C ASN A 340 -8.91 15.43 -17.44
N SER A 341 -9.98 15.11 -16.74
CA SER A 341 -10.86 16.08 -16.08
C SER A 341 -10.13 17.06 -15.19
N TYR A 342 -9.05 16.65 -14.53
CA TYR A 342 -8.23 17.52 -13.67
C TYR A 342 -7.59 18.68 -14.45
N ASN A 343 -7.09 18.38 -15.65
CA ASN A 343 -6.54 19.41 -16.53
C ASN A 343 -7.64 20.28 -17.16
N GLU A 344 -8.77 19.69 -17.50
CA GLU A 344 -9.92 20.39 -18.09
C GLU A 344 -10.55 21.40 -17.15
N VAL A 345 -10.61 21.10 -15.84
CA VAL A 345 -11.11 22.03 -14.82
C VAL A 345 -10.03 22.97 -14.29
N GLY A 346 -8.77 22.84 -14.71
CA GLY A 346 -7.66 23.73 -14.35
C GLY A 346 -6.88 23.33 -13.08
N LEU A 347 -7.20 22.20 -12.44
CA LEU A 347 -6.48 21.75 -11.24
C LEU A 347 -5.03 21.35 -11.54
N GLY A 348 -4.78 20.74 -12.72
CA GLY A 348 -3.45 20.28 -13.11
C GLY A 348 -2.39 21.36 -13.30
N SER A 349 -2.80 22.66 -13.35
CA SER A 349 -1.88 23.79 -13.52
C SER A 349 -1.63 24.61 -12.25
N ILE A 350 -2.16 24.20 -11.10
CA ILE A 350 -2.03 24.97 -9.85
C ILE A 350 -0.71 24.66 -9.15
N THR A 351 -0.36 23.39 -9.03
CA THR A 351 0.82 22.93 -8.29
C THR A 351 2.09 22.87 -9.15
N ASP A 352 3.26 22.92 -8.50
CA ASP A 352 4.56 22.84 -9.18
C ASP A 352 4.78 21.50 -9.89
N ILE A 353 4.27 20.41 -9.34
CA ILE A 353 4.33 19.05 -9.93
C ILE A 353 2.97 18.37 -9.84
N VAL A 354 2.73 17.42 -10.74
CA VAL A 354 1.49 16.63 -10.79
C VAL A 354 1.76 15.18 -10.40
N GLY A 355 0.99 14.67 -9.42
CA GLY A 355 0.94 13.25 -9.07
C GLY A 355 -0.17 12.53 -9.84
N TRP A 356 0.13 11.36 -10.41
CA TRP A 356 -0.85 10.52 -11.08
C TRP A 356 -1.02 9.18 -10.37
N ASN A 357 -2.23 8.86 -9.91
CA ASN A 357 -2.62 7.54 -9.40
C ASN A 357 -3.09 6.69 -10.58
N LEU A 358 -2.29 5.70 -10.98
CA LEU A 358 -2.48 4.94 -12.21
C LEU A 358 -2.59 3.45 -11.95
N TYR A 359 -3.74 2.88 -12.34
CA TYR A 359 -4.09 1.48 -12.05
C TYR A 359 -4.53 0.71 -13.30
N GLN A 360 -4.03 1.07 -14.48
CA GLN A 360 -4.32 0.36 -15.73
C GLN A 360 -3.91 -1.12 -15.61
N GLY A 361 -4.81 -2.01 -16.01
CA GLY A 361 -4.63 -3.45 -15.82
C GLY A 361 -5.05 -3.96 -14.44
N TRP A 362 -5.43 -3.07 -13.48
CA TRP A 362 -6.06 -3.49 -12.23
C TRP A 362 -7.52 -3.08 -12.19
N TYR A 363 -7.84 -1.79 -12.05
CA TYR A 363 -9.24 -1.30 -12.01
C TYR A 363 -9.89 -1.20 -13.40
N GLY A 364 -9.14 -1.31 -14.47
CA GLY A 364 -9.63 -1.27 -15.83
C GLY A 364 -8.52 -1.23 -16.87
N GLY A 365 -8.87 -1.38 -18.14
CA GLY A 365 -7.91 -1.42 -19.24
C GLY A 365 -6.96 -2.61 -19.20
N ASN A 366 -5.80 -2.45 -19.81
CA ASN A 366 -4.72 -3.43 -19.81
C ASN A 366 -3.42 -2.81 -19.27
N LEU A 367 -2.40 -3.62 -19.04
CA LEU A 367 -1.12 -3.17 -18.48
C LEU A 367 -0.45 -2.10 -19.35
N THR A 368 -0.49 -2.25 -20.68
CA THR A 368 0.13 -1.30 -21.62
C THR A 368 -0.58 0.06 -21.68
N GLY A 369 -1.78 0.18 -21.13
CA GLY A 369 -2.45 1.47 -20.94
C GLY A 369 -1.72 2.40 -19.98
N PHE A 370 -0.79 1.87 -19.17
CA PHE A 370 0.00 2.65 -18.23
C PHE A 370 0.99 3.56 -18.96
N GLU A 371 1.87 3.01 -19.77
CA GLU A 371 2.84 3.79 -20.56
C GLU A 371 2.14 4.70 -21.57
N GLN A 372 1.05 4.25 -22.20
CA GLN A 372 0.26 5.06 -23.11
C GLN A 372 -0.29 6.32 -22.45
N TYR A 373 -0.84 6.20 -21.22
CA TYR A 373 -1.34 7.35 -20.46
C TYR A 373 -0.21 8.34 -20.12
N LEU A 374 0.95 7.86 -19.72
CA LEU A 374 2.12 8.70 -19.39
C LEU A 374 2.61 9.46 -20.63
N GLU A 375 2.71 8.78 -21.77
CA GLU A 375 3.10 9.40 -23.06
C GLU A 375 2.10 10.46 -23.51
N GLU A 376 0.79 10.20 -23.40
CA GLU A 376 -0.27 11.15 -23.75
C GLU A 376 -0.20 12.41 -22.87
N GLN A 377 -0.03 12.26 -21.55
CA GLN A 377 0.10 13.38 -20.63
C GLN A 377 1.36 14.20 -20.91
N HIS A 378 2.51 13.54 -21.10
CA HIS A 378 3.75 14.22 -21.42
C HIS A 378 3.68 14.97 -22.74
N LYS A 379 3.13 14.36 -23.79
CA LYS A 379 2.94 15.01 -25.12
C LYS A 379 2.03 16.23 -25.03
N LYS A 380 0.98 16.17 -24.21
CA LYS A 380 0.00 17.26 -24.06
C LYS A 380 0.50 18.39 -23.16
N TYR A 381 1.30 18.04 -22.13
CA TYR A 381 1.81 18.97 -21.11
C TYR A 381 3.32 18.76 -20.85
N PRO A 382 4.19 19.00 -21.85
CA PRO A 382 5.60 18.62 -21.75
C PRO A 382 6.40 19.39 -20.69
N SER A 383 5.95 20.57 -20.30
CA SER A 383 6.60 21.38 -19.25
C SER A 383 6.20 20.99 -17.83
N HIS A 384 5.14 20.16 -17.65
CA HIS A 384 4.68 19.78 -16.32
C HIS A 384 5.46 18.56 -15.81
N PRO A 385 6.22 18.70 -14.71
CA PRO A 385 6.88 17.55 -14.09
C PRO A 385 5.84 16.58 -13.54
N MET A 386 6.03 15.28 -13.79
CA MET A 386 5.10 14.24 -13.37
C MET A 386 5.77 13.20 -12.46
N ILE A 387 5.01 12.77 -11.45
CA ILE A 387 5.32 11.61 -10.62
C ILE A 387 4.13 10.64 -10.64
N VAL A 388 4.38 9.33 -10.71
CA VAL A 388 3.34 8.33 -10.51
C VAL A 388 3.13 8.18 -9.01
N SER A 389 2.10 8.83 -8.48
CA SER A 389 1.85 8.94 -7.04
C SER A 389 1.22 7.69 -6.44
N GLU A 390 0.58 6.84 -7.26
CA GLU A 390 0.11 5.52 -6.85
C GLU A 390 0.04 4.55 -8.03
N TYR A 391 0.41 3.29 -7.77
CA TYR A 391 0.16 2.12 -8.63
C TYR A 391 0.25 0.85 -7.78
N GLY A 392 -0.52 -0.19 -8.11
CA GLY A 392 -0.49 -1.43 -7.35
C GLY A 392 -1.64 -2.38 -7.68
N ALA A 393 -1.48 -3.65 -7.36
CA ALA A 393 -2.49 -4.69 -7.48
C ALA A 393 -2.63 -5.44 -6.15
N GLY A 394 -3.86 -5.84 -5.80
CA GLY A 394 -4.13 -6.61 -4.60
C GLY A 394 -3.67 -8.06 -4.71
N SER A 395 -3.28 -8.66 -3.59
CA SER A 395 -2.95 -10.08 -3.51
C SER A 395 -3.34 -10.69 -2.16
N ASP A 396 -3.78 -11.93 -2.20
CA ASP A 396 -4.12 -12.75 -1.05
C ASP A 396 -3.27 -14.02 -1.08
N LYS A 397 -2.48 -14.29 -0.03
CA LYS A 397 -1.55 -15.43 0.06
C LYS A 397 -2.22 -16.81 -0.13
N ARG A 398 -3.55 -16.88 0.00
CA ARG A 398 -4.33 -18.10 -0.18
C ARG A 398 -4.68 -18.38 -1.63
N LEU A 399 -4.51 -17.38 -2.54
CA LEU A 399 -4.90 -17.44 -3.95
C LEU A 399 -3.66 -17.48 -4.85
N HIS A 400 -3.60 -18.51 -5.70
CA HIS A 400 -2.54 -18.71 -6.70
C HIS A 400 -3.13 -19.01 -8.06
N SER A 401 -2.52 -18.54 -9.14
CA SER A 401 -3.03 -18.76 -10.50
C SER A 401 -1.90 -19.05 -11.49
N LEU A 402 -2.11 -20.05 -12.34
CA LEU A 402 -1.28 -20.30 -13.52
C LEU A 402 -1.67 -19.43 -14.73
N GLN A 403 -2.85 -18.78 -14.65
CA GLN A 403 -3.40 -17.86 -15.64
C GLN A 403 -3.89 -16.56 -14.99
N PRO A 404 -2.95 -15.79 -14.37
CA PRO A 404 -3.31 -14.66 -13.55
C PRO A 404 -3.95 -13.51 -14.35
N HIS A 405 -5.05 -12.93 -13.82
CA HIS A 405 -5.81 -11.84 -14.41
C HIS A 405 -6.27 -10.82 -13.35
N ALA A 406 -6.66 -9.65 -13.80
CA ALA A 406 -7.11 -8.57 -12.89
C ALA A 406 -8.25 -9.02 -11.97
N PHE A 407 -8.18 -8.61 -10.70
CA PHE A 407 -9.14 -8.96 -9.65
C PHE A 407 -9.23 -10.45 -9.26
N ASP A 408 -8.28 -11.29 -9.66
CA ASP A 408 -8.19 -12.65 -9.15
C ASP A 408 -7.52 -12.73 -7.77
N PHE A 409 -6.88 -11.64 -7.35
CA PHE A 409 -6.12 -11.50 -6.10
C PHE A 409 -5.01 -12.53 -5.92
N SER A 410 -4.61 -13.21 -7.00
CA SER A 410 -3.48 -14.14 -6.94
C SER A 410 -2.16 -13.41 -6.70
N ILE A 411 -1.24 -14.07 -6.02
CA ILE A 411 0.14 -13.59 -5.85
C ILE A 411 0.79 -13.37 -7.22
N GLU A 412 0.51 -14.23 -8.17
CA GLU A 412 1.09 -14.20 -9.53
C GLU A 412 0.57 -13.02 -10.34
N TYR A 413 -0.67 -12.52 -10.08
CA TYR A 413 -1.14 -11.30 -10.75
C TYR A 413 -0.47 -10.05 -10.20
N GLN A 414 -0.29 -9.95 -8.89
CA GLN A 414 0.48 -8.85 -8.29
C GLN A 414 1.91 -8.81 -8.85
N GLN A 415 2.56 -9.97 -8.97
CA GLN A 415 3.88 -10.11 -9.58
C GLN A 415 3.88 -9.61 -11.02
N LYS A 416 2.99 -10.13 -11.88
CA LYS A 416 2.85 -9.75 -13.30
C LYS A 416 2.62 -8.25 -13.48
N TYR A 417 1.77 -7.66 -12.64
CA TYR A 417 1.45 -6.25 -12.67
C TYR A 417 2.68 -5.38 -12.35
N LEU A 418 3.38 -5.69 -11.27
CA LEU A 418 4.51 -4.88 -10.81
C LEU A 418 5.79 -5.13 -11.62
N GLU A 419 5.97 -6.33 -12.16
CA GLU A 419 7.03 -6.66 -13.13
C GLU A 419 6.87 -5.89 -14.45
N HIS A 420 5.64 -5.45 -14.80
CA HIS A 420 5.39 -4.58 -15.94
C HIS A 420 5.64 -3.10 -15.60
N TYR A 421 5.12 -2.62 -14.46
CA TYR A 421 5.15 -1.21 -14.09
C TYR A 421 6.55 -0.69 -13.74
N LEU A 422 7.34 -1.46 -12.99
CA LEU A 422 8.63 -1.01 -12.48
C LEU A 422 9.64 -0.67 -13.59
N PRO A 423 9.85 -1.50 -14.63
CA PRO A 423 10.72 -1.14 -15.75
C PRO A 423 10.32 0.14 -16.46
N VAL A 424 9.02 0.36 -16.71
CA VAL A 424 8.52 1.58 -17.34
C VAL A 424 8.89 2.82 -16.51
N LEU A 425 8.71 2.76 -15.19
CA LEU A 425 9.08 3.86 -14.29
C LEU A 425 10.60 4.13 -14.26
N GLU A 426 11.42 3.08 -14.25
CA GLU A 426 12.88 3.22 -14.21
C GLU A 426 13.45 3.76 -15.54
N GLU A 427 12.90 3.35 -16.68
CA GLU A 427 13.43 3.65 -18.01
C GLU A 427 12.92 4.98 -18.59
N THR A 428 11.73 5.46 -18.16
CA THR A 428 11.12 6.68 -18.68
C THR A 428 11.76 7.93 -18.05
N SER A 429 12.59 8.67 -18.80
CA SER A 429 13.42 9.76 -18.30
C SER A 429 12.64 10.97 -17.79
N TYR A 430 11.53 11.33 -18.44
CA TYR A 430 10.70 12.49 -18.07
C TYR A 430 9.83 12.25 -16.83
N ILE A 431 9.67 10.99 -16.37
CA ILE A 431 8.98 10.68 -15.11
C ILE A 431 9.96 10.86 -13.94
N CYS A 432 9.60 11.69 -12.97
CA CYS A 432 10.42 11.94 -11.79
C CYS A 432 10.63 10.67 -10.95
N GLY A 433 9.65 9.78 -10.94
CA GLY A 433 9.66 8.50 -10.25
C GLY A 433 8.25 7.98 -9.99
N GLY A 434 8.13 7.01 -9.09
CA GLY A 434 6.82 6.46 -8.71
C GLY A 434 6.78 5.97 -7.28
N THR A 435 5.58 5.96 -6.69
CA THR A 435 5.32 5.43 -5.35
C THR A 435 4.33 4.28 -5.42
N HIS A 436 4.77 3.09 -5.03
CA HIS A 436 3.90 1.90 -4.97
C HIS A 436 2.81 2.06 -3.90
N TRP A 437 1.58 1.75 -4.23
CA TRP A 437 0.45 1.70 -3.32
C TRP A 437 0.17 0.25 -2.88
N ASN A 438 0.54 -0.14 -1.70
CA ASN A 438 1.05 0.56 -0.52
C ASN A 438 2.24 -0.22 0.05
N PHE A 439 2.93 0.29 1.08
CA PHE A 439 3.96 -0.50 1.78
C PHE A 439 3.37 -1.73 2.45
N ILE A 440 2.26 -1.53 3.18
CA ILE A 440 1.59 -2.56 3.98
C ILE A 440 0.22 -2.93 3.41
N ASP A 441 -0.24 -4.12 3.73
CA ASP A 441 -1.68 -4.41 3.74
C ASP A 441 -2.28 -3.66 4.94
N PHE A 442 -3.18 -2.73 4.67
CA PHE A 442 -3.71 -1.82 5.68
C PHE A 442 -5.23 -1.91 5.83
N SER A 443 -5.73 -1.42 6.97
CA SER A 443 -7.16 -1.45 7.30
C SER A 443 -7.94 -0.45 6.47
N SER A 444 -8.95 -0.94 5.74
CA SER A 444 -9.90 -0.14 4.98
C SER A 444 -11.31 -0.60 5.28
N ALA A 445 -12.03 0.15 6.10
CA ALA A 445 -13.33 -0.24 6.64
C ALA A 445 -14.41 -0.50 5.58
N LEU A 446 -14.23 0.06 4.39
CA LEU A 446 -15.21 0.02 3.30
C LEU A 446 -14.90 -1.03 2.22
N ARG A 447 -13.78 -1.77 2.33
CA ARG A 447 -13.43 -2.83 1.39
C ARG A 447 -13.97 -4.18 1.83
N ASP A 448 -14.49 -4.93 0.86
CA ASP A 448 -15.06 -6.25 1.09
C ASP A 448 -14.30 -7.38 0.39
N GLU A 449 -13.45 -7.12 -0.54
CA GLU A 449 -12.71 -8.00 -1.46
C GLU A 449 -12.28 -9.37 -0.87
N SER A 450 -11.24 -10.01 -1.39
CA SER A 450 -10.76 -11.32 -0.92
C SER A 450 -10.39 -11.35 0.58
N MET A 451 -9.91 -10.22 1.09
CA MET A 451 -9.59 -9.97 2.49
C MET A 451 -10.46 -8.81 3.01
N PRO A 452 -11.64 -9.09 3.59
CA PRO A 452 -12.55 -8.05 4.04
C PRO A 452 -11.91 -7.07 5.03
N ARG A 453 -12.21 -5.78 4.85
CA ARG A 453 -11.68 -4.66 5.65
C ARG A 453 -10.18 -4.42 5.52
N ILE A 454 -9.56 -4.97 4.46
CA ILE A 454 -8.13 -4.80 4.18
C ILE A 454 -7.95 -4.35 2.73
N ASN A 455 -7.16 -3.30 2.52
CA ASN A 455 -6.54 -3.02 1.24
C ASN A 455 -5.26 -3.84 1.15
N ASN A 456 -5.24 -4.88 0.34
CA ASN A 456 -4.19 -5.91 0.28
C ASN A 456 -3.15 -5.70 -0.84
N LYS A 457 -2.93 -4.42 -1.22
CA LYS A 457 -1.92 -4.06 -2.23
C LYS A 457 -0.50 -3.91 -1.66
N GLY A 458 -0.29 -4.25 -0.39
CA GLY A 458 1.01 -4.13 0.28
C GLY A 458 2.15 -4.88 -0.40
N LEU A 459 3.38 -4.34 -0.27
CA LEU A 459 4.62 -5.07 -0.51
C LEU A 459 4.96 -5.99 0.66
N VAL A 460 4.45 -5.67 1.83
CA VAL A 460 4.50 -6.52 3.02
C VAL A 460 3.10 -6.72 3.58
N TYR A 461 2.87 -7.81 4.28
CA TYR A 461 1.63 -8.05 5.02
C TYR A 461 1.46 -7.04 6.17
N SER A 462 0.27 -6.95 6.76
CA SER A 462 -0.01 -6.05 7.88
C SER A 462 0.91 -6.26 9.11
N ASN A 463 1.49 -7.46 9.28
CA ASN A 463 2.49 -7.77 10.31
C ASN A 463 3.93 -7.43 9.90
N ARG A 464 4.14 -6.82 8.73
CA ARG A 464 5.42 -6.44 8.11
C ARG A 464 6.27 -7.62 7.60
N THR A 465 5.72 -8.82 7.50
CA THR A 465 6.37 -9.91 6.77
C THR A 465 6.40 -9.56 5.27
N PRO A 466 7.56 -9.56 4.60
CA PRO A 466 7.65 -9.26 3.18
C PRO A 466 6.89 -10.27 2.32
N LYS A 467 6.14 -9.78 1.32
CA LYS A 467 5.61 -10.60 0.22
C LYS A 467 6.71 -10.86 -0.81
N ASP A 468 6.49 -11.81 -1.72
CA ASP A 468 7.50 -12.14 -2.75
C ASP A 468 7.90 -10.93 -3.59
N ILE A 469 6.95 -10.07 -3.92
CA ILE A 469 7.18 -8.88 -4.73
C ILE A 469 8.11 -7.84 -4.07
N TYR A 470 8.21 -7.82 -2.74
CA TYR A 470 9.22 -7.03 -2.03
C TYR A 470 10.64 -7.40 -2.49
N TYR A 471 10.90 -8.69 -2.73
CA TYR A 471 12.21 -9.18 -3.17
C TYR A 471 12.48 -8.88 -4.65
N TYR A 472 11.44 -8.75 -5.49
CA TYR A 472 11.58 -8.22 -6.84
C TYR A 472 12.09 -6.78 -6.82
N TYR A 473 11.45 -5.90 -6.03
CA TYR A 473 11.90 -4.52 -5.83
C TYR A 473 13.32 -4.48 -5.24
N LYS A 474 13.61 -5.34 -4.25
CA LYS A 474 14.94 -5.44 -3.65
C LYS A 474 15.99 -5.86 -4.68
N ALA A 475 15.69 -6.79 -5.55
CA ALA A 475 16.58 -7.21 -6.63
C ALA A 475 16.83 -6.08 -7.66
N ALA A 476 15.78 -5.32 -7.98
CA ALA A 476 15.89 -4.21 -8.93
C ALA A 476 16.63 -3.00 -8.36
N TRP A 477 16.40 -2.65 -7.09
CA TRP A 477 16.91 -1.40 -6.49
C TRP A 477 18.24 -1.57 -5.75
N ARG A 478 18.53 -2.76 -5.17
CA ARG A 478 19.75 -3.04 -4.41
C ARG A 478 20.78 -3.77 -5.26
N GLN A 479 21.57 -2.98 -6.02
CA GLN A 479 22.65 -3.51 -6.84
C GLN A 479 23.97 -3.69 -6.06
N ASP A 480 24.01 -3.27 -4.82
CA ASP A 480 25.16 -3.31 -3.90
C ASP A 480 25.27 -4.63 -3.11
N ILE A 481 24.16 -5.34 -2.94
CA ILE A 481 24.10 -6.62 -2.23
C ILE A 481 23.47 -7.71 -3.13
N PRO A 482 23.86 -8.99 -2.96
CA PRO A 482 23.20 -10.08 -3.68
C PRO A 482 21.79 -10.31 -3.13
N VAL A 483 20.83 -10.53 -4.03
CA VAL A 483 19.45 -10.91 -3.73
C VAL A 483 19.15 -12.22 -4.43
N LEU A 484 18.60 -13.19 -3.70
CA LEU A 484 18.10 -14.45 -4.22
C LEU A 484 16.88 -14.87 -3.39
N HIS A 485 15.73 -15.06 -4.04
CA HIS A 485 14.47 -15.36 -3.36
C HIS A 485 13.59 -16.26 -4.22
N ILE A 486 13.25 -17.44 -3.73
CA ILE A 486 12.26 -18.33 -4.34
C ILE A 486 10.86 -17.81 -3.99
N ALA A 487 10.08 -17.48 -5.00
CA ALA A 487 8.73 -16.94 -4.83
C ALA A 487 7.66 -18.00 -4.53
N SER A 488 6.44 -17.54 -4.21
CA SER A 488 5.29 -18.36 -3.80
C SER A 488 5.59 -19.23 -2.56
N ARG A 489 6.30 -18.63 -1.59
CA ARG A 489 6.68 -19.28 -0.32
C ARG A 489 5.48 -19.61 0.56
N ASP A 490 4.43 -18.81 0.49
CA ASP A 490 3.20 -19.01 1.26
C ASP A 490 2.38 -20.20 0.72
N TRP A 491 2.62 -20.61 -0.52
CA TRP A 491 1.97 -21.78 -1.13
C TRP A 491 2.68 -23.08 -0.75
N THR A 492 2.60 -23.44 0.53
CA THR A 492 3.29 -24.59 1.10
C THR A 492 2.61 -25.93 0.79
N HIS A 493 1.32 -25.93 0.41
CA HIS A 493 0.55 -27.10 -0.01
C HIS A 493 0.08 -26.87 -1.44
N ARG A 494 0.75 -27.54 -2.39
CA ARG A 494 0.43 -27.42 -3.82
C ARG A 494 -0.24 -28.67 -4.33
N SER A 495 -1.08 -28.50 -5.33
CA SER A 495 -1.73 -29.59 -6.05
C SER A 495 -1.71 -29.32 -7.55
N GLY A 496 -1.91 -30.37 -8.35
CA GLY A 496 -2.04 -30.24 -9.79
C GLY A 496 -2.54 -31.55 -10.42
N ILE A 497 -3.01 -31.47 -11.66
CA ILE A 497 -3.58 -32.61 -12.37
C ILE A 497 -2.46 -33.49 -12.92
N GLN A 498 -2.46 -34.78 -12.53
CA GLN A 498 -1.45 -35.77 -12.93
C GLN A 498 -1.97 -36.67 -14.04
N HIS A 499 -1.28 -36.72 -15.17
CA HIS A 499 -1.55 -37.63 -16.28
C HIS A 499 -0.72 -38.91 -16.16
N GLY A 500 -1.37 -40.01 -15.81
CA GLY A 500 -0.72 -41.30 -15.62
C GLY A 500 0.24 -41.29 -14.42
N LYS A 501 1.53 -41.60 -14.67
CA LYS A 501 2.60 -41.62 -13.65
C LYS A 501 3.60 -40.48 -13.80
N GLU A 502 3.41 -39.62 -14.78
CA GLU A 502 4.29 -38.48 -15.01
C GLU A 502 4.21 -37.47 -13.87
N PRO A 503 5.31 -36.82 -13.51
CA PRO A 503 5.30 -35.74 -12.52
C PRO A 503 4.46 -34.56 -13.04
N VAL A 504 3.85 -33.82 -12.12
CA VAL A 504 3.15 -32.58 -12.47
C VAL A 504 4.17 -31.45 -12.58
N ILE A 505 4.19 -30.78 -13.71
CA ILE A 505 5.10 -29.65 -13.94
C ILE A 505 4.41 -28.36 -13.50
N LEU A 506 5.03 -27.64 -12.56
CA LEU A 506 4.58 -26.31 -12.13
C LEU A 506 5.72 -25.29 -12.21
N PRO A 507 5.44 -24.03 -12.56
CA PRO A 507 6.43 -22.98 -12.57
C PRO A 507 6.88 -22.62 -11.14
N VAL A 508 8.18 -22.40 -10.98
CA VAL A 508 8.78 -21.83 -9.77
C VAL A 508 9.58 -20.60 -10.18
N LYS A 509 9.14 -19.44 -9.73
CA LYS A 509 9.77 -18.16 -10.01
C LYS A 509 10.80 -17.82 -8.94
N ILE A 510 11.90 -17.20 -9.34
CA ILE A 510 12.97 -16.73 -8.44
C ILE A 510 13.28 -15.29 -8.77
N TYR A 511 13.33 -14.43 -7.76
CA TYR A 511 13.77 -13.05 -7.86
C TYR A 511 15.23 -12.90 -7.47
N THR A 512 16.02 -12.26 -8.35
CA THR A 512 17.46 -12.12 -8.13
C THR A 512 18.04 -10.97 -8.97
N ASN A 513 19.11 -10.34 -8.46
CA ASN A 513 20.00 -9.43 -9.21
C ASN A 513 21.30 -10.11 -9.66
N LEU A 514 21.40 -11.42 -9.48
CA LEU A 514 22.54 -12.22 -9.93
C LEU A 514 22.33 -12.70 -11.37
N PRO A 515 23.38 -12.87 -12.18
CA PRO A 515 23.24 -13.07 -13.62
C PRO A 515 22.67 -14.44 -14.02
N GLU A 516 22.83 -15.45 -13.17
CA GLU A 516 22.43 -16.84 -13.43
C GLU A 516 22.05 -17.54 -12.13
N VAL A 517 21.05 -18.39 -12.18
CA VAL A 517 20.58 -19.21 -11.05
C VAL A 517 20.55 -20.67 -11.45
N GLU A 518 21.02 -21.57 -10.58
CA GLU A 518 20.81 -23.01 -10.64
C GLU A 518 19.75 -23.43 -9.63
N LEU A 519 18.74 -24.19 -10.09
CA LEU A 519 17.66 -24.70 -9.25
C LEU A 519 17.81 -26.20 -9.01
N PHE A 520 17.49 -26.60 -7.79
CA PHE A 520 17.50 -27.99 -7.34
C PHE A 520 16.15 -28.38 -6.77
N ILE A 521 15.68 -29.59 -7.05
CA ILE A 521 14.58 -30.25 -6.36
C ILE A 521 15.09 -31.54 -5.71
N ASP A 522 14.93 -31.67 -4.39
CA ASP A 522 15.38 -32.81 -3.59
C ASP A 522 16.88 -33.17 -3.84
N GLY A 523 17.72 -32.16 -4.01
CA GLY A 523 19.15 -32.28 -4.27
C GLY A 523 19.50 -32.56 -5.74
N LYS A 524 18.55 -32.77 -6.65
CA LYS A 524 18.76 -32.97 -8.08
C LYS A 524 18.73 -31.63 -8.80
N SER A 525 19.78 -31.29 -9.52
CA SER A 525 19.82 -30.05 -10.34
C SER A 525 18.86 -30.14 -11.52
N LEU A 526 18.14 -29.05 -11.74
CA LEU A 526 17.30 -28.77 -12.91
C LEU A 526 18.05 -27.91 -13.95
N GLY A 527 19.36 -27.67 -13.72
CA GLY A 527 20.18 -26.84 -14.57
C GLY A 527 20.21 -25.36 -14.18
N LYS A 528 20.90 -24.60 -15.02
CA LYS A 528 21.11 -23.16 -14.84
C LYS A 528 20.29 -22.35 -15.84
N GLN A 529 19.75 -21.21 -15.41
CA GLN A 529 19.07 -20.25 -16.28
C GLN A 529 19.57 -18.83 -16.01
N LYS A 530 19.67 -18.03 -17.08
CA LYS A 530 20.03 -16.61 -17.01
C LYS A 530 18.86 -15.77 -16.48
N THR A 531 19.19 -14.83 -15.61
CA THR A 531 18.24 -13.85 -15.10
C THR A 531 17.87 -12.85 -16.19
N LYS A 532 16.59 -12.52 -16.28
CA LYS A 532 16.04 -11.44 -17.13
C LYS A 532 15.11 -10.57 -16.30
N ASN A 533 15.32 -9.26 -16.32
CA ASN A 533 14.50 -8.30 -15.56
C ASN A 533 14.31 -8.72 -14.08
N PHE A 534 15.42 -9.13 -13.43
CA PHE A 534 15.47 -9.54 -12.02
C PHE A 534 14.63 -10.78 -11.67
N ALA A 535 14.21 -11.56 -12.65
CA ALA A 535 13.45 -12.79 -12.45
C ALA A 535 13.92 -13.92 -13.35
N VAL A 536 13.72 -15.16 -12.89
CA VAL A 536 13.87 -16.40 -13.68
C VAL A 536 12.79 -17.38 -13.25
N THR A 537 12.25 -18.16 -14.19
CA THR A 537 11.21 -19.16 -13.90
C THR A 537 11.67 -20.52 -14.39
N PHE A 538 11.59 -21.54 -13.54
CA PHE A 538 11.89 -22.92 -13.84
C PHE A 538 10.61 -23.74 -13.88
N GLU A 539 10.53 -24.68 -14.83
CA GLU A 539 9.50 -25.72 -14.86
C GLU A 539 9.94 -26.87 -13.96
N VAL A 540 9.27 -27.07 -12.83
CA VAL A 540 9.69 -27.98 -11.77
C VAL A 540 8.77 -29.22 -11.72
N PRO A 541 9.33 -30.44 -11.76
CA PRO A 541 8.55 -31.68 -11.70
C PRO A 541 8.22 -32.08 -10.26
N PHE A 542 6.94 -32.12 -9.90
CA PHE A 542 6.43 -32.50 -8.59
C PHE A 542 5.81 -33.91 -8.59
N CYS A 543 6.10 -34.68 -7.54
CA CYS A 543 5.49 -35.97 -7.23
C CYS A 543 4.80 -35.89 -5.86
N GLN A 544 4.02 -36.92 -5.50
CA GLN A 544 3.36 -36.98 -4.20
C GLN A 544 4.36 -37.15 -3.04
N LYS A 545 4.75 -36.08 -2.40
CA LYS A 545 5.60 -36.03 -1.19
C LYS A 545 5.91 -34.60 -0.74
N GLU A 546 6.63 -34.48 0.37
CA GLU A 546 7.36 -33.27 0.69
C GLU A 546 8.55 -33.10 -0.27
N HIS A 547 8.70 -31.89 -0.80
CA HIS A 547 9.82 -31.50 -1.63
C HIS A 547 10.65 -30.39 -0.98
N PHE A 548 11.96 -30.43 -1.19
CA PHE A 548 12.86 -29.31 -0.89
C PHE A 548 13.37 -28.71 -2.18
N ILE A 549 13.04 -27.45 -2.42
CA ILE A 549 13.52 -26.67 -3.56
C ILE A 549 14.60 -25.75 -3.05
N ALA A 550 15.76 -25.76 -3.70
CA ALA A 550 16.90 -24.89 -3.40
C ALA A 550 17.38 -24.17 -4.65
N ALA A 551 17.58 -22.86 -4.54
CA ALA A 551 18.21 -22.03 -5.55
C ALA A 551 19.63 -21.68 -5.13
N LYS A 552 20.58 -21.72 -6.09
CA LYS A 552 21.98 -21.33 -5.89
C LYS A 552 22.41 -20.38 -6.99
N ALA A 553 23.10 -19.32 -6.62
CA ALA A 553 23.66 -18.38 -7.55
C ALA A 553 25.05 -17.95 -7.14
N GLU A 554 25.90 -17.72 -8.13
CA GLU A 554 27.28 -17.30 -7.94
C GLU A 554 27.34 -15.77 -7.80
N ASN A 555 27.89 -15.28 -6.67
CA ASN A 555 28.15 -13.87 -6.47
C ASN A 555 29.59 -13.52 -6.89
N ARG A 556 29.74 -12.95 -8.09
CA ARG A 556 31.05 -12.55 -8.68
C ARG A 556 31.52 -11.15 -8.25
N LYS A 557 30.78 -10.44 -7.42
CA LYS A 557 31.14 -9.07 -6.98
C LYS A 557 32.23 -9.03 -5.91
N ALA A 558 32.53 -10.16 -5.26
CA ALA A 558 33.65 -10.29 -4.34
C ALA A 558 34.97 -10.45 -5.11
N VAL A 559 35.88 -9.49 -4.98
CA VAL A 559 37.10 -9.38 -5.80
C VAL A 559 38.12 -10.51 -5.55
N GLN A 560 37.96 -11.35 -4.51
CA GLN A 560 38.91 -12.41 -4.16
C GLN A 560 38.28 -13.77 -3.83
N ASP A 561 36.99 -13.89 -3.54
CA ASP A 561 36.33 -15.17 -3.25
C ASP A 561 35.02 -15.32 -4.00
N ILE A 562 34.84 -16.39 -4.74
CA ILE A 562 33.55 -16.78 -5.29
C ILE A 562 32.67 -17.20 -4.12
N SER A 563 31.71 -16.35 -3.74
CA SER A 563 30.71 -16.73 -2.75
C SER A 563 29.43 -17.20 -3.43
N PHE A 564 28.83 -18.26 -2.89
CA PHE A 564 27.51 -18.71 -3.33
C PHE A 564 26.44 -18.12 -2.42
N VAL A 565 25.37 -17.65 -3.02
CA VAL A 565 24.13 -17.29 -2.32
C VAL A 565 23.14 -18.42 -2.53
N GLU A 566 22.52 -18.86 -1.46
CA GLU A 566 21.55 -19.95 -1.47
C GLU A 566 20.23 -19.50 -0.85
N ASP A 567 19.13 -20.03 -1.39
CA ASP A 567 17.79 -19.89 -0.83
C ASP A 567 17.05 -21.22 -0.96
N GLY A 568 16.14 -21.53 -0.02
CA GLY A 568 15.43 -22.81 -0.03
C GLY A 568 14.06 -22.75 0.60
N ILE A 569 13.14 -23.56 0.08
CA ILE A 569 11.78 -23.74 0.60
C ILE A 569 11.41 -25.21 0.69
N ARG A 570 10.54 -25.55 1.66
CA ARG A 570 9.87 -26.84 1.77
C ARG A 570 8.42 -26.70 1.43
N LEU A 571 7.88 -27.65 0.68
CA LEU A 571 6.46 -27.70 0.33
C LEU A 571 5.96 -29.12 0.19
N ASN A 572 4.68 -29.32 0.42
CA ASN A 572 3.97 -30.57 0.17
C ASN A 572 3.28 -30.51 -1.19
N PHE A 573 3.31 -31.62 -1.93
CA PHE A 573 2.61 -31.73 -3.20
C PHE A 573 1.66 -32.94 -3.20
N THR A 574 0.41 -32.69 -3.60
CA THR A 574 -0.63 -33.72 -3.76
C THR A 574 -1.09 -33.76 -5.21
N PRO A 575 -0.69 -34.77 -6.00
CA PRO A 575 -1.17 -34.93 -7.36
C PRO A 575 -2.64 -35.38 -7.36
N ILE A 576 -3.44 -34.79 -8.24
CA ILE A 576 -4.82 -35.21 -8.50
C ILE A 576 -4.84 -35.98 -9.82
N PRO A 577 -5.24 -37.27 -9.83
CA PRO A 577 -5.28 -38.03 -11.06
C PRO A 577 -6.23 -37.42 -12.09
N ALA A 578 -5.78 -37.25 -13.33
CA ALA A 578 -6.64 -36.86 -14.45
C ALA A 578 -7.70 -37.94 -14.77
N ASN A 579 -7.29 -39.21 -14.67
CA ASN A 579 -8.20 -40.37 -14.80
C ASN A 579 -8.54 -40.93 -13.42
N LEU A 580 -9.76 -40.68 -12.94
CA LEU A 580 -10.22 -41.13 -11.64
C LEU A 580 -10.57 -42.60 -11.62
N ASN A 581 -11.08 -43.20 -12.73
CA ASN A 581 -11.52 -44.60 -12.79
C ASN A 581 -10.38 -45.61 -12.61
N GLY A 582 -9.16 -45.26 -13.03
CA GLY A 582 -8.00 -46.15 -12.94
C GLY A 582 -7.13 -45.95 -11.69
N SER A 583 -7.56 -45.09 -10.75
CA SER A 583 -6.74 -44.61 -9.65
C SER A 583 -7.18 -45.17 -8.30
N ASN A 584 -6.20 -45.33 -7.37
CA ASN A 584 -6.53 -45.61 -5.97
C ASN A 584 -6.98 -44.29 -5.32
N LEU A 585 -8.28 -44.17 -5.05
CA LEU A 585 -8.88 -42.95 -4.48
C LEU A 585 -9.04 -43.04 -2.95
N ARG A 586 -8.42 -43.99 -2.27
CA ARG A 586 -8.68 -44.28 -0.84
C ARG A 586 -8.39 -43.08 0.06
N ASP A 587 -7.39 -42.27 -0.29
CA ASP A 587 -6.95 -41.08 0.47
C ASP A 587 -7.13 -39.78 -0.34
N LEU A 588 -7.89 -39.85 -1.44
CA LEU A 588 -8.10 -38.68 -2.30
C LEU A 588 -9.25 -37.81 -1.73
N GLU A 589 -8.89 -36.56 -1.48
CA GLU A 589 -9.84 -35.46 -1.25
C GLU A 589 -9.72 -34.48 -2.43
N LEU A 590 -10.71 -34.50 -3.33
CA LEU A 590 -10.77 -33.66 -4.51
C LEU A 590 -11.64 -32.45 -4.20
N ALA A 591 -11.02 -31.27 -4.03
CA ALA A 591 -11.69 -30.00 -3.75
C ALA A 591 -11.54 -29.05 -4.92
N ILE A 592 -12.62 -28.43 -5.36
CA ILE A 592 -12.67 -27.61 -6.58
C ILE A 592 -13.33 -26.27 -6.28
N ASN A 593 -12.63 -25.18 -6.60
CA ASN A 593 -13.08 -23.80 -6.54
C ASN A 593 -13.88 -23.49 -7.82
N VAL A 594 -15.20 -23.74 -7.77
CA VAL A 594 -16.04 -23.74 -8.98
C VAL A 594 -16.22 -22.32 -9.53
N GLY A 595 -16.05 -22.18 -10.84
CA GLY A 595 -16.09 -20.88 -11.53
C GLY A 595 -14.82 -20.05 -11.39
N SER A 596 -13.77 -20.55 -10.74
CA SER A 596 -12.49 -19.85 -10.54
C SER A 596 -11.36 -20.47 -11.37
N TYR A 597 -10.41 -19.64 -11.79
CA TYR A 597 -9.13 -20.05 -12.38
C TYR A 597 -7.99 -20.11 -11.35
N CYS A 598 -8.30 -19.84 -10.07
CA CYS A 598 -7.30 -19.82 -8.99
C CYS A 598 -7.36 -21.11 -8.17
N PHE A 599 -6.17 -21.60 -7.81
CA PHE A 599 -6.00 -22.44 -6.64
C PHE A 599 -6.30 -21.60 -5.39
N TYR A 600 -6.93 -22.22 -4.42
CA TYR A 600 -7.17 -21.63 -3.11
C TYR A 600 -6.69 -22.59 -2.03
N THR A 601 -5.84 -22.10 -1.11
CA THR A 601 -5.40 -22.89 0.05
C THR A 601 -5.98 -22.30 1.32
N SER A 602 -6.82 -23.09 2.02
CA SER A 602 -7.44 -22.65 3.26
C SER A 602 -6.43 -22.58 4.39
N ASP A 603 -6.37 -21.45 5.10
CA ASP A 603 -5.51 -21.29 6.29
C ASP A 603 -5.92 -22.23 7.44
N GLU A 604 -7.17 -22.73 7.47
CA GLU A 604 -7.69 -23.60 8.55
C GLU A 604 -7.38 -25.07 8.34
N SER A 605 -7.46 -25.54 7.10
CA SER A 605 -7.36 -26.97 6.77
C SER A 605 -6.11 -27.36 6.00
N ASN A 606 -5.35 -26.39 5.49
CA ASN A 606 -4.26 -26.57 4.52
C ASN A 606 -4.68 -27.33 3.24
N LEU A 607 -6.00 -27.46 3.00
CA LEU A 607 -6.56 -28.10 1.80
C LEU A 607 -6.44 -27.14 0.63
N THR A 608 -5.86 -27.62 -0.47
CA THR A 608 -5.79 -26.86 -1.72
C THR A 608 -6.99 -27.20 -2.59
N TRP A 609 -7.80 -26.21 -2.90
CA TRP A 609 -8.88 -26.25 -3.86
C TRP A 609 -8.34 -25.94 -5.25
N LEU A 610 -8.62 -26.83 -6.21
CA LEU A 610 -8.19 -26.71 -7.59
C LEU A 610 -9.03 -25.67 -8.36
N PRO A 611 -8.47 -25.04 -9.41
CA PRO A 611 -9.26 -24.33 -10.40
C PRO A 611 -10.34 -25.23 -11.02
N ASP A 612 -11.46 -24.63 -11.45
CA ASP A 612 -12.53 -25.31 -12.15
C ASP A 612 -12.13 -25.70 -13.58
N GLN A 613 -12.69 -26.81 -14.09
CA GLN A 613 -12.46 -27.26 -15.46
C GLN A 613 -13.71 -27.85 -16.08
N PRO A 614 -13.85 -27.81 -17.43
CA PRO A 614 -14.90 -28.55 -18.12
C PRO A 614 -14.70 -30.06 -17.92
N TYR A 615 -15.82 -30.81 -17.89
CA TYR A 615 -15.77 -32.26 -17.78
C TYR A 615 -14.94 -32.89 -18.92
N THR A 616 -14.07 -33.82 -18.54
CA THR A 616 -13.29 -34.66 -19.42
C THR A 616 -13.59 -36.12 -19.17
N GLU A 617 -13.67 -36.97 -20.22
CA GLU A 617 -13.96 -38.40 -20.11
C GLU A 617 -12.95 -39.12 -19.22
N ASN A 618 -13.43 -40.03 -18.36
CA ASN A 618 -12.68 -40.71 -17.31
C ASN A 618 -12.15 -39.82 -16.18
N GLY A 619 -12.47 -38.53 -16.18
CA GLY A 619 -12.02 -37.53 -15.23
C GLY A 619 -13.17 -36.92 -14.45
N TRP A 620 -13.17 -35.59 -14.38
CA TRP A 620 -14.15 -34.78 -13.66
C TRP A 620 -14.32 -33.40 -14.28
N GLY A 621 -15.40 -32.72 -13.91
CA GLY A 621 -15.58 -31.32 -14.29
C GLY A 621 -17.03 -30.90 -14.42
N TYR A 622 -17.22 -29.61 -14.74
CA TYR A 622 -18.55 -29.02 -14.93
C TYR A 622 -19.14 -29.31 -16.32
N ILE A 623 -20.46 -29.22 -16.40
CA ILE A 623 -21.24 -29.24 -17.63
C ILE A 623 -22.09 -27.98 -17.67
N GLY A 624 -21.89 -27.15 -18.71
CA GLY A 624 -22.61 -25.88 -18.90
C GLY A 624 -22.27 -24.78 -17.91
N GLY A 625 -22.92 -23.64 -18.06
CA GLY A 625 -22.80 -22.47 -17.20
C GLY A 625 -21.59 -21.56 -17.51
N GLU A 626 -21.62 -20.38 -16.94
CA GLU A 626 -20.62 -19.33 -17.08
C GLU A 626 -19.99 -18.95 -15.72
N SER A 627 -18.71 -18.59 -15.70
CA SER A 627 -18.03 -18.08 -14.49
C SER A 627 -18.56 -16.71 -14.12
N LYS A 628 -18.87 -16.50 -12.83
CA LYS A 628 -19.23 -15.21 -12.24
C LYS A 628 -18.51 -15.04 -10.92
N SER A 629 -18.23 -13.80 -10.57
CA SER A 629 -17.58 -13.44 -9.31
C SER A 629 -18.23 -12.24 -8.64
N SER A 630 -18.02 -12.11 -7.34
CA SER A 630 -18.43 -10.96 -6.54
C SER A 630 -17.26 -10.51 -5.67
N GLN A 631 -17.14 -9.19 -5.47
CA GLN A 631 -16.16 -8.60 -4.56
C GLN A 631 -16.77 -8.28 -3.17
N ILE A 632 -17.99 -8.76 -2.90
CA ILE A 632 -18.68 -8.53 -1.63
C ILE A 632 -18.22 -9.57 -0.61
N GLN A 633 -18.04 -9.12 0.64
CA GLN A 633 -17.72 -10.00 1.76
C GLN A 633 -18.77 -11.11 1.92
N ILE A 634 -18.31 -12.35 1.97
CA ILE A 634 -19.16 -13.50 2.30
C ILE A 634 -19.12 -13.73 3.81
N LYS A 635 -20.30 -13.75 4.43
CA LYS A 635 -20.47 -13.96 5.87
C LYS A 635 -20.47 -15.46 6.22
N ASN A 636 -20.32 -15.77 7.51
CA ASN A 636 -20.31 -17.15 8.07
C ASN A 636 -19.17 -18.04 7.53
N THR A 637 -18.05 -17.45 7.11
CA THR A 637 -16.87 -18.21 6.67
C THR A 637 -15.61 -17.37 6.78
N ASN A 638 -14.47 -18.03 7.00
CA ASN A 638 -13.14 -17.46 6.82
C ASN A 638 -12.56 -17.76 5.43
N ASP A 639 -13.20 -18.67 4.68
CA ASP A 639 -12.85 -19.07 3.31
C ASP A 639 -13.64 -18.24 2.27
N GLY A 640 -13.82 -16.93 2.49
CA GLY A 640 -14.59 -16.02 1.64
C GLY A 640 -14.34 -16.20 0.13
N PRO A 641 -13.07 -16.24 -0.34
CA PRO A 641 -12.75 -16.39 -1.76
C PRO A 641 -13.38 -17.61 -2.46
N LEU A 642 -13.57 -18.75 -1.75
CA LEU A 642 -14.26 -19.93 -2.29
C LEU A 642 -15.75 -19.69 -2.60
N PHE A 643 -16.34 -18.70 -1.98
CA PHE A 643 -17.75 -18.37 -2.13
C PHE A 643 -17.96 -17.09 -2.97
N GLN A 644 -16.91 -16.36 -3.28
CA GLN A 644 -16.95 -15.17 -4.14
C GLN A 644 -16.95 -15.49 -5.63
N THR A 645 -16.64 -16.73 -6.01
CA THR A 645 -16.73 -17.24 -7.39
C THR A 645 -17.80 -18.33 -7.48
N LEU A 646 -18.43 -18.45 -8.63
CA LEU A 646 -19.41 -19.50 -8.92
C LEU A 646 -19.55 -19.74 -10.42
N ARG A 647 -20.14 -20.87 -10.77
CA ARG A 647 -20.63 -21.15 -12.12
C ARG A 647 -22.13 -20.96 -12.18
N ASN A 648 -22.57 -19.93 -12.91
CA ASN A 648 -23.96 -19.51 -13.06
C ASN A 648 -24.62 -20.20 -14.26
N GLY A 649 -25.81 -20.80 -14.08
CA GLY A 649 -26.49 -21.59 -15.09
C GLY A 649 -25.82 -22.94 -15.33
N ILE A 650 -25.15 -23.52 -14.33
CA ILE A 650 -24.53 -24.83 -14.41
C ILE A 650 -25.58 -25.89 -14.61
N GLU A 651 -25.40 -26.76 -15.61
CA GLU A 651 -26.31 -27.89 -15.88
C GLU A 651 -25.99 -29.08 -14.99
N GLY A 652 -24.72 -29.32 -14.73
CA GLY A 652 -24.26 -30.42 -13.90
C GLY A 652 -22.78 -30.43 -13.58
N TYR A 653 -22.39 -31.43 -12.80
CA TYR A 653 -21.01 -31.77 -12.48
C TYR A 653 -20.84 -33.30 -12.51
N ARG A 654 -19.74 -33.79 -13.07
CA ARG A 654 -19.51 -35.20 -13.20
C ARG A 654 -18.13 -35.62 -12.71
N PHE A 655 -18.11 -36.79 -12.04
CA PHE A 655 -16.92 -37.52 -11.61
C PHE A 655 -16.98 -38.95 -12.08
N ASP A 656 -16.04 -39.39 -12.92
CA ASP A 656 -15.92 -40.79 -13.32
C ASP A 656 -15.05 -41.53 -12.30
N VAL A 657 -15.70 -42.03 -11.24
CA VAL A 657 -15.05 -42.67 -10.08
C VAL A 657 -15.49 -44.09 -9.90
N PRO A 658 -14.63 -45.01 -9.38
CA PRO A 658 -14.98 -46.40 -9.10
C PRO A 658 -16.20 -46.52 -8.17
N ASN A 659 -16.82 -47.73 -8.15
CA ASN A 659 -17.88 -48.01 -7.20
C ASN A 659 -17.36 -47.87 -5.75
N GLY A 660 -18.25 -47.43 -4.84
CA GLY A 660 -17.89 -47.18 -3.45
C GLY A 660 -18.84 -46.20 -2.77
N VAL A 661 -18.52 -45.84 -1.53
CA VAL A 661 -19.21 -44.79 -0.77
C VAL A 661 -18.41 -43.52 -0.77
N TYR A 662 -19.05 -42.42 -1.13
CA TYR A 662 -18.43 -41.12 -1.26
C TYR A 662 -19.18 -40.06 -0.42
N GLU A 663 -18.44 -39.15 0.18
CA GLU A 663 -18.96 -37.89 0.70
C GLU A 663 -18.80 -36.81 -0.36
N ILE A 664 -19.90 -36.09 -0.63
CA ILE A 664 -19.91 -34.90 -1.48
C ILE A 664 -20.29 -33.71 -0.61
N GLU A 665 -19.45 -32.66 -0.63
CA GLU A 665 -19.75 -31.38 -0.02
C GLU A 665 -19.94 -30.32 -1.10
N PHE A 666 -21.08 -29.65 -1.08
CA PHE A 666 -21.36 -28.50 -1.94
C PHE A 666 -21.21 -27.21 -1.16
N LEU A 667 -20.62 -26.19 -1.81
CA LEU A 667 -20.56 -24.83 -1.33
C LEU A 667 -21.51 -23.95 -2.14
N PHE A 668 -22.35 -23.19 -1.44
CA PHE A 668 -23.32 -22.29 -2.05
C PHE A 668 -23.30 -20.94 -1.39
N THR A 669 -23.38 -19.89 -2.21
CA THR A 669 -23.67 -18.52 -1.81
C THR A 669 -24.39 -17.84 -2.95
N ASP A 670 -25.61 -17.34 -2.70
CA ASP A 670 -26.34 -16.55 -3.69
C ASP A 670 -25.80 -15.09 -3.67
N ILE A 671 -25.14 -14.70 -4.76
CA ILE A 671 -24.56 -13.35 -4.94
C ILE A 671 -25.44 -12.45 -5.83
N PHE A 672 -26.62 -12.90 -6.24
CA PHE A 672 -27.50 -12.25 -7.21
C PHE A 672 -28.51 -11.29 -6.54
N ARG A 673 -28.01 -10.43 -5.68
CA ARG A 673 -28.78 -9.35 -5.08
C ARG A 673 -27.99 -8.04 -5.16
N GLU A 674 -28.70 -6.96 -5.50
CA GLU A 674 -28.13 -5.62 -5.38
C GLU A 674 -27.80 -5.35 -3.91
N ASN A 675 -26.57 -5.01 -3.63
CA ASN A 675 -26.13 -4.63 -2.30
C ASN A 675 -25.68 -3.16 -2.32
N ALA A 676 -25.89 -2.46 -1.21
CA ALA A 676 -25.39 -1.11 -1.06
C ALA A 676 -23.87 -1.11 -1.24
N THR A 677 -23.41 -0.44 -2.30
CA THR A 677 -22.01 -0.44 -2.69
C THR A 677 -21.31 0.75 -2.12
N THR A 678 -20.13 0.53 -1.55
CA THR A 678 -19.25 1.64 -1.22
C THR A 678 -18.58 2.17 -2.49
N VAL A 679 -18.15 3.45 -2.44
CA VAL A 679 -17.50 4.13 -3.58
C VAL A 679 -16.20 3.44 -4.00
N TYR A 680 -15.58 2.69 -3.10
CA TYR A 680 -14.29 2.03 -3.29
C TYR A 680 -14.39 0.58 -3.82
N GLN A 681 -15.59 0.06 -4.00
CA GLN A 681 -15.80 -1.24 -4.64
C GLN A 681 -15.73 -1.09 -6.17
N LEU A 682 -14.52 -0.91 -6.70
CA LEU A 682 -14.25 -0.51 -8.08
C LEU A 682 -14.35 -1.64 -9.11
N GLY A 683 -14.10 -2.89 -8.70
CA GLY A 683 -14.06 -4.07 -9.56
C GLY A 683 -15.40 -4.76 -9.80
N ARG A 684 -16.52 -4.03 -9.81
CA ARG A 684 -17.85 -4.64 -9.82
C ARG A 684 -18.37 -5.04 -11.17
N ASN A 685 -19.06 -6.21 -11.16
CA ASN A 685 -20.05 -6.52 -12.18
C ASN A 685 -21.33 -5.70 -11.94
N SER A 686 -21.64 -4.82 -12.90
CA SER A 686 -22.88 -4.04 -12.96
C SER A 686 -24.14 -4.89 -13.24
N ASP A 687 -23.97 -6.18 -13.56
CA ASP A 687 -25.03 -7.07 -14.05
C ASP A 687 -25.66 -7.89 -12.92
N VAL A 688 -26.02 -7.24 -11.82
CA VAL A 688 -26.73 -7.89 -10.72
C VAL A 688 -28.22 -7.92 -11.03
N GLU A 689 -28.72 -9.09 -11.40
CA GLU A 689 -30.14 -9.34 -11.48
C GLU A 689 -30.65 -9.65 -10.06
N ASN A 690 -31.54 -8.81 -9.52
CA ASN A 690 -32.26 -9.12 -8.27
C ASN A 690 -33.22 -10.29 -8.54
N ARG A 691 -32.81 -11.50 -8.20
CA ARG A 691 -33.64 -12.70 -8.39
C ARG A 691 -33.39 -13.72 -7.28
N GLU A 692 -34.42 -14.48 -6.97
CA GLU A 692 -34.32 -15.71 -6.18
C GLU A 692 -34.01 -16.87 -7.10
N ASN A 693 -32.95 -17.64 -6.82
CA ASN A 693 -32.60 -18.83 -7.54
C ASN A 693 -33.14 -20.07 -6.79
N ARG A 694 -33.87 -20.94 -7.52
CA ARG A 694 -34.38 -22.21 -7.00
C ARG A 694 -34.17 -23.33 -8.01
N PHE A 695 -33.61 -24.44 -7.56
CA PHE A 695 -33.36 -25.63 -8.39
C PHE A 695 -33.32 -26.90 -7.55
N ASP A 696 -33.56 -28.05 -8.22
CA ASP A 696 -33.37 -29.33 -7.59
C ASP A 696 -31.92 -29.79 -7.75
N ILE A 697 -31.40 -30.52 -6.76
CA ILE A 697 -30.10 -31.17 -6.83
C ILE A 697 -30.34 -32.68 -6.97
N ILE A 698 -29.88 -33.24 -8.07
CA ILE A 698 -30.09 -34.63 -8.43
C ILE A 698 -28.75 -35.34 -8.54
N ILE A 699 -28.51 -36.40 -7.81
CA ILE A 699 -27.29 -37.21 -7.89
C ILE A 699 -27.66 -38.63 -8.32
N ASN A 700 -27.08 -39.13 -9.44
CA ASN A 700 -27.31 -40.43 -10.00
C ASN A 700 -28.83 -40.81 -10.13
N ASP A 701 -29.60 -39.84 -10.64
CA ASP A 701 -31.06 -39.89 -10.83
C ASP A 701 -31.90 -39.86 -9.53
N GLN A 702 -31.28 -39.68 -8.37
CA GLN A 702 -31.97 -39.45 -7.11
C GLN A 702 -32.00 -37.97 -6.77
N THR A 703 -33.19 -37.40 -6.61
CA THR A 703 -33.33 -36.03 -6.08
C THR A 703 -32.96 -36.00 -4.61
N ILE A 704 -31.91 -35.27 -4.25
CA ILE A 704 -31.43 -35.14 -2.87
C ILE A 704 -31.89 -33.84 -2.22
N GLU A 705 -32.15 -32.80 -3.03
CA GLU A 705 -32.78 -31.56 -2.61
C GLU A 705 -33.83 -31.15 -3.64
N GLU A 706 -35.03 -30.83 -3.18
CA GLU A 706 -36.13 -30.38 -4.03
C GLU A 706 -36.35 -28.88 -3.77
N SER A 707 -36.39 -28.09 -4.86
CA SER A 707 -36.59 -26.62 -4.80
C SER A 707 -35.63 -25.91 -3.85
N PHE A 708 -34.37 -26.36 -3.83
CA PHE A 708 -33.31 -25.77 -3.02
C PHE A 708 -33.07 -24.28 -3.36
N SER A 709 -32.92 -23.46 -2.32
CA SER A 709 -32.58 -22.03 -2.44
C SER A 709 -31.65 -21.64 -1.31
N SER A 710 -30.40 -21.36 -1.62
CA SER A 710 -29.38 -21.01 -0.60
C SER A 710 -29.71 -19.70 0.15
N CYS A 711 -30.31 -18.73 -0.53
CA CYS A 711 -30.67 -17.44 0.12
C CYS A 711 -31.87 -17.59 1.08
N ARG A 712 -32.70 -18.65 0.95
CA ARG A 712 -33.74 -18.95 1.95
C ARG A 712 -33.19 -19.66 3.16
N GLU A 713 -32.16 -20.49 2.99
CA GLU A 713 -31.56 -21.25 4.08
C GLU A 713 -30.55 -20.44 4.88
N SER A 714 -29.79 -19.48 4.24
CA SER A 714 -28.70 -18.78 4.87
C SER A 714 -28.64 -17.25 4.59
N ASP A 715 -29.54 -16.73 3.74
CA ASP A 715 -29.51 -15.35 3.20
C ASP A 715 -28.49 -15.14 2.07
N TYR A 716 -28.58 -14.01 1.35
CA TYR A 716 -27.62 -13.59 0.31
C TYR A 716 -26.26 -13.28 0.93
N PHE A 717 -25.19 -13.56 0.20
CA PHE A 717 -23.81 -13.35 0.63
C PHE A 717 -23.43 -14.06 1.95
N HIS A 718 -24.12 -15.16 2.25
CA HIS A 718 -23.80 -16.03 3.38
C HIS A 718 -23.35 -17.39 2.89
N ALA A 719 -22.26 -17.91 3.45
CA ALA A 719 -21.75 -19.23 3.12
C ALA A 719 -22.69 -20.35 3.64
N LEU A 720 -23.03 -21.26 2.76
CA LEU A 720 -23.79 -22.46 3.06
C LEU A 720 -23.01 -23.68 2.58
N ARG A 721 -22.87 -24.68 3.44
CA ARG A 721 -22.23 -25.97 3.14
C ARG A 721 -23.24 -27.08 3.30
N LYS A 722 -23.38 -27.95 2.28
CA LYS A 722 -24.28 -29.13 2.27
C LYS A 722 -23.44 -30.38 2.04
N ARG A 723 -23.63 -31.43 2.86
CA ARG A 723 -22.89 -32.69 2.78
C ARG A 723 -23.83 -33.87 2.61
N TYR A 724 -23.46 -34.77 1.70
CA TYR A 724 -24.25 -35.97 1.40
C TYR A 724 -23.33 -37.18 1.25
N ASN A 725 -23.76 -38.34 1.80
CA ASN A 725 -23.10 -39.61 1.56
C ASN A 725 -23.82 -40.36 0.44
N ILE A 726 -23.08 -40.69 -0.61
CA ILE A 726 -23.61 -41.34 -1.83
C ILE A 726 -22.97 -42.71 -2.02
N THR A 727 -23.79 -43.73 -2.16
CA THR A 727 -23.32 -45.04 -2.61
C THR A 727 -23.34 -45.09 -4.14
N ASN A 728 -22.16 -45.21 -4.74
CA ASN A 728 -21.99 -45.28 -6.19
C ASN A 728 -21.82 -46.72 -6.68
N PHE A 729 -22.67 -47.14 -7.62
CA PHE A 729 -22.63 -48.46 -8.29
C PHE A 729 -22.48 -48.38 -9.82
N ARG A 730 -22.18 -47.16 -10.37
CA ARG A 730 -22.23 -46.89 -11.80
C ARG A 730 -20.85 -46.52 -12.39
N ASN A 731 -19.79 -46.63 -11.62
CA ASN A 731 -18.47 -46.12 -11.95
C ASN A 731 -18.43 -44.63 -12.35
N LYS A 732 -19.46 -43.87 -11.94
CA LYS A 732 -19.58 -42.43 -12.10
C LYS A 732 -20.52 -41.83 -11.07
N ILE A 733 -20.27 -40.61 -10.67
CA ILE A 733 -21.21 -39.77 -9.94
C ILE A 733 -21.57 -38.63 -10.87
N GLU A 734 -22.87 -38.53 -11.20
CA GLU A 734 -23.42 -37.51 -12.06
C GLU A 734 -24.38 -36.65 -11.27
N ILE A 735 -24.04 -35.34 -11.20
CA ILE A 735 -24.82 -34.34 -10.49
C ILE A 735 -25.49 -33.46 -11.55
N ARG A 736 -26.82 -33.30 -11.42
CA ARG A 736 -27.62 -32.43 -12.30
C ARG A 736 -28.38 -31.41 -11.48
N PHE A 737 -28.48 -30.21 -12.03
CA PHE A 737 -29.24 -29.11 -11.45
C PHE A 737 -30.47 -28.82 -12.32
N SER A 738 -31.67 -29.06 -11.79
CA SER A 738 -32.93 -28.83 -12.50
C SER A 738 -33.57 -27.54 -12.02
N VAL A 739 -33.58 -26.52 -12.88
CA VAL A 739 -34.01 -25.16 -12.52
C VAL A 739 -35.54 -25.10 -12.32
N ARG A 740 -35.98 -24.55 -11.19
CA ARG A 740 -37.37 -24.23 -10.87
C ARG A 740 -37.67 -22.74 -11.01
N ASN A 741 -36.71 -21.88 -10.66
CA ASN A 741 -36.78 -20.41 -10.81
C ASN A 741 -35.39 -19.84 -10.92
N GLY A 742 -35.19 -18.79 -11.71
CA GLY A 742 -33.90 -18.16 -11.89
C GLY A 742 -32.89 -19.02 -12.67
N LYS A 743 -31.70 -19.24 -12.10
CA LYS A 743 -30.64 -20.10 -12.64
C LYS A 743 -30.05 -20.98 -11.53
N SER A 744 -29.55 -22.14 -11.92
CA SER A 744 -28.69 -22.97 -11.06
C SER A 744 -27.33 -22.33 -10.85
N PHE A 745 -26.65 -22.60 -9.75
CA PHE A 745 -25.27 -22.18 -9.53
C PHE A 745 -24.56 -23.09 -8.52
N LEU A 746 -23.24 -23.04 -8.51
CA LEU A 746 -22.37 -23.75 -7.59
C LEU A 746 -21.08 -22.94 -7.37
N ASN A 747 -20.66 -22.78 -6.09
CA ASN A 747 -19.44 -22.05 -5.72
C ASN A 747 -18.24 -22.98 -5.50
N GLY A 748 -18.46 -24.15 -4.94
CA GLY A 748 -17.41 -25.13 -4.73
C GLY A 748 -17.98 -26.53 -4.56
N ILE A 749 -17.14 -27.52 -4.85
CA ILE A 749 -17.51 -28.93 -4.65
C ILE A 749 -16.31 -29.71 -4.15
N LYS A 750 -16.55 -30.58 -3.18
CA LYS A 750 -15.53 -31.48 -2.66
C LYS A 750 -16.03 -32.93 -2.69
N LEU A 751 -15.19 -33.83 -3.17
CA LEU A 751 -15.43 -35.26 -3.23
C LEU A 751 -14.38 -35.98 -2.40
N ARG A 752 -14.84 -36.87 -1.51
CA ARG A 752 -13.97 -37.75 -0.71
C ARG A 752 -14.52 -39.17 -0.73
N LYS A 753 -13.67 -40.17 -1.00
CA LYS A 753 -14.04 -41.58 -0.90
C LYS A 753 -14.01 -42.01 0.57
N LEU A 754 -15.08 -42.62 1.05
CA LEU A 754 -15.19 -43.10 2.43
C LEU A 754 -14.80 -44.58 2.53
N TYR A 755 -15.36 -45.44 1.59
CA TYR A 755 -15.14 -46.89 1.57
C TYR A 755 -15.06 -47.41 0.14
#